data_b036298e3194b078069b7bd531fc7bad
#
_entry.id   b036298e3194b078069b7bd531fc7bad
#
_cell.length_a   1.000
_cell.length_b   1.000
_cell.length_c   1.000
_cell.angle_alpha   90.00
_cell.angle_beta   90.00
_cell.angle_gamma   90.00
#
_symmetry.space_group_name_H-M   'P 1'
#
loop_
_entity.id
_entity.type
_entity.pdbx_description
1 polymer ?
#
loop_
_entity_poly.entity_id
_entity_poly.type
_entity_poly.pdbx_seq_one_letter_code
_entity_poly.pdbx_strand_id
1 'polypeptide(L)'
;MSITVEEFKKEISLGIPSELPELPQYDESVNHAPKRKEILSDSEKKLAVRNALRYFDPKDHKFLAKEFSEELEKYGRIYMYRLMPRYKITARSIEDFPHKSKQAAAIMLMLSNNLDHAVAQHPHELITYGGNGAVFQNWAQYRLTMKYLSEMTDEQTLVLYSGHPMGIYPSHKDAPRVVVTNGMMIPNYSKPDDWERFNALGVTQYGQMTAGSFMYIGPQGIVHGTTITVMNAIRMIQNSENENRSKLFVTSGLGGMSGAQPKASVIAGCVGVVAEINPKAVKTRYSQKWVDEVFEDLDLLIPRIKKAVENKEAVSIAYQGNIVDLWERLAADNIKVDIGSDQTSLHNPWAGGYYPVGISFEESQKMMAEEPERFKEEVQKTLRRHVAAVNKLADNGMYFFDYGNAFLLESSRAGADIMKNEKEFKYPSYVQDIMGPMCFDYGFGPFRWVCSSSRPEDLDKTDSIAAEILEEMVKDAPSEIKQQINDNLKWIKEAKKNNLVVGSQARILYADAEGRIKIAEAFNKAIKDGEISAPVILGRDHHDVSGTDSPYRETSNIYDGSRFTADMAIQNVIGDSFRGATWVSIHNGGGVGWGEVMNGGFGMVLDGSDDSDRRLKSMLFWDVNNGISRRSWARNEGAIFAIKRAMDANPNLKVTIPNLVDDEILNNL
;
A
#
# COMPACT_ATOMS: atom_id res chain seq x y z
N MET A 1 5.57 20.03 -20.51
CA MET A 1 5.12 20.43 -21.88
C MET A 1 4.16 19.38 -22.40
N SER A 2 3.14 19.78 -23.16
CA SER A 2 2.36 18.81 -23.94
C SER A 2 3.18 18.41 -25.14
N ILE A 3 3.37 17.12 -25.37
CA ILE A 3 4.06 16.56 -26.51
C ILE A 3 3.06 15.70 -27.30
N THR A 4 3.29 15.54 -28.59
CA THR A 4 2.51 14.61 -29.44
C THR A 4 2.76 13.16 -29.02
N VAL A 5 1.88 12.24 -29.42
CA VAL A 5 2.05 10.79 -29.15
C VAL A 5 3.34 10.26 -29.78
N GLU A 6 3.68 10.71 -30.99
CA GLU A 6 4.90 10.27 -31.68
C GLU A 6 6.18 10.79 -30.97
N GLU A 7 6.18 12.02 -30.49
CA GLU A 7 7.29 12.56 -29.69
C GLU A 7 7.42 11.80 -28.38
N PHE A 8 6.29 11.47 -27.73
CA PHE A 8 6.27 10.67 -26.51
C PHE A 8 6.87 9.27 -26.75
N LYS A 9 6.42 8.57 -27.80
CA LYS A 9 6.94 7.24 -28.16
C LYS A 9 8.45 7.27 -28.38
N LYS A 10 8.95 8.29 -29.07
CA LYS A 10 10.38 8.47 -29.31
C LYS A 10 11.15 8.71 -28.00
N GLU A 11 10.65 9.65 -27.17
CA GLU A 11 11.36 10.05 -25.95
C GLU A 11 11.40 8.90 -24.90
N ILE A 12 10.30 8.16 -24.71
CA ILE A 12 10.23 7.08 -23.73
C ILE A 12 11.08 5.86 -24.12
N SER A 13 11.31 5.65 -25.42
CA SER A 13 12.14 4.56 -25.96
C SER A 13 13.63 4.90 -26.02
N LEU A 14 14.01 6.15 -25.80
CA LEU A 14 15.38 6.62 -26.05
C LEU A 14 16.42 5.98 -25.10
N GLY A 15 16.00 5.66 -23.86
CA GLY A 15 16.94 5.24 -22.82
C GLY A 15 17.81 6.42 -22.36
N ILE A 16 19.09 6.16 -22.10
CA ILE A 16 20.06 7.20 -21.79
C ILE A 16 20.54 7.83 -23.11
N PRO A 17 20.27 9.13 -23.35
CA PRO A 17 20.66 9.75 -24.61
C PRO A 17 22.18 9.93 -24.72
N SER A 18 22.71 9.81 -25.93
CA SER A 18 24.14 10.03 -26.21
C SER A 18 24.60 11.47 -26.02
N GLU A 19 23.69 12.42 -26.23
CA GLU A 19 23.85 13.82 -25.88
C GLU A 19 22.98 14.06 -24.64
N LEU A 20 23.63 14.34 -23.50
CA LEU A 20 22.94 14.50 -22.24
C LEU A 20 22.15 15.83 -22.21
N PRO A 21 20.89 15.80 -21.74
CA PRO A 21 20.11 17.03 -21.61
C PRO A 21 20.71 17.98 -20.56
N GLU A 22 20.32 19.24 -20.60
CA GLU A 22 20.66 20.17 -19.53
C GLU A 22 20.00 19.77 -18.20
N LEU A 23 20.67 20.06 -17.08
CA LEU A 23 20.11 19.86 -15.75
C LEU A 23 18.81 20.70 -15.61
N PRO A 24 17.68 20.09 -15.25
CA PRO A 24 16.44 20.84 -15.06
C PRO A 24 16.56 21.79 -13.88
N GLN A 25 15.86 22.92 -13.96
CA GLN A 25 15.74 23.82 -12.81
C GLN A 25 14.95 23.12 -11.70
N TYR A 26 15.34 23.41 -10.45
CA TYR A 26 14.61 22.90 -9.29
C TYR A 26 13.21 23.55 -9.24
N ASP A 27 12.18 22.73 -9.17
CA ASP A 27 10.78 23.17 -9.16
C ASP A 27 10.23 23.14 -7.73
N GLU A 28 10.21 24.28 -7.06
CA GLU A 28 9.71 24.43 -5.69
C GLU A 28 8.20 24.14 -5.54
N SER A 29 7.45 24.09 -6.64
CA SER A 29 6.02 23.77 -6.62
C SER A 29 5.73 22.30 -6.42
N VAL A 30 6.72 21.43 -6.65
CA VAL A 30 6.62 19.98 -6.46
C VAL A 30 6.92 19.60 -5.01
N ASN A 31 6.21 18.61 -4.52
CA ASN A 31 6.49 18.06 -3.20
C ASN A 31 7.74 17.16 -3.24
N HIS A 32 8.87 17.70 -2.81
CA HIS A 32 10.15 16.99 -2.79
C HIS A 32 10.33 16.12 -1.55
N ALA A 33 11.09 15.01 -1.71
CA ALA A 33 11.52 14.20 -0.59
C ALA A 33 12.49 14.97 0.32
N PRO A 34 12.43 14.80 1.64
CA PRO A 34 13.41 15.38 2.55
C PRO A 34 14.81 14.84 2.28
N LYS A 35 15.83 15.62 2.62
CA LYS A 35 17.23 15.17 2.57
C LYS A 35 17.38 13.87 3.37
N ARG A 36 18.00 12.87 2.76
CA ARG A 36 18.26 11.58 3.40
C ARG A 36 19.47 11.65 4.31
N LYS A 37 19.50 10.74 5.31
CA LYS A 37 20.59 10.62 6.27
C LYS A 37 21.94 10.48 5.54
N GLU A 38 22.92 11.27 5.94
CA GLU A 38 24.32 11.12 5.53
C GLU A 38 24.95 10.01 6.37
N ILE A 39 25.31 8.91 5.73
CA ILE A 39 25.85 7.72 6.42
C ILE A 39 27.12 7.19 5.79
N LEU A 40 27.46 7.69 4.60
CA LEU A 40 28.63 7.21 3.85
C LEU A 40 29.92 7.87 4.31
N SER A 41 30.97 7.07 4.50
CA SER A 41 32.35 7.54 4.61
C SER A 41 32.85 8.14 3.29
N ASP A 42 33.95 8.88 3.30
CA ASP A 42 34.50 9.50 2.09
C ASP A 42 34.88 8.46 0.99
N SER A 43 35.34 7.28 1.40
CA SER A 43 35.60 6.19 0.46
C SER A 43 34.31 5.64 -0.16
N GLU A 44 33.23 5.57 0.61
CA GLU A 44 31.94 5.12 0.15
C GLU A 44 31.20 6.17 -0.70
N LYS A 45 31.38 7.45 -0.42
CA LYS A 45 30.90 8.53 -1.32
C LYS A 45 31.51 8.38 -2.71
N LYS A 46 32.83 8.10 -2.80
CA LYS A 46 33.50 7.79 -4.08
C LYS A 46 32.94 6.54 -4.75
N LEU A 47 32.60 5.51 -3.97
CA LEU A 47 31.98 4.29 -4.49
C LEU A 47 30.57 4.56 -5.01
N ALA A 48 29.75 5.35 -4.30
CA ALA A 48 28.43 5.76 -4.75
C ALA A 48 28.47 6.50 -6.09
N VAL A 49 29.39 7.47 -6.23
CA VAL A 49 29.60 8.18 -7.50
C VAL A 49 30.06 7.23 -8.60
N ARG A 50 30.98 6.30 -8.31
CA ARG A 50 31.40 5.25 -9.26
C ARG A 50 30.22 4.38 -9.71
N ASN A 51 29.36 3.99 -8.79
CA ASN A 51 28.15 3.21 -9.10
C ASN A 51 27.17 4.03 -9.97
N ALA A 52 27.06 5.32 -9.77
CA ALA A 52 26.23 6.19 -10.59
C ALA A 52 26.82 6.36 -12.01
N LEU A 53 28.12 6.52 -12.14
CA LEU A 53 28.78 6.72 -13.42
C LEU A 53 28.72 5.50 -14.36
N ARG A 54 28.49 4.29 -13.83
CA ARG A 54 28.40 3.06 -14.65
C ARG A 54 27.29 3.06 -15.71
N TYR A 55 26.35 3.99 -15.63
CA TYR A 55 25.27 4.15 -16.61
C TYR A 55 25.69 4.96 -17.85
N PHE A 56 26.85 5.65 -17.80
CA PHE A 56 27.23 6.68 -18.78
C PHE A 56 28.52 6.35 -19.53
N ASP A 57 28.62 6.95 -20.71
CA ASP A 57 29.87 6.90 -21.52
C ASP A 57 31.05 7.55 -20.75
N PRO A 58 32.25 6.98 -20.74
CA PRO A 58 33.42 7.52 -20.07
C PRO A 58 33.75 8.99 -20.40
N LYS A 59 33.39 9.47 -21.59
CA LYS A 59 33.58 10.89 -21.96
C LYS A 59 32.86 11.86 -21.06
N ASP A 60 31.73 11.44 -20.48
CA ASP A 60 30.85 12.27 -19.63
C ASP A 60 31.20 12.16 -18.15
N HIS A 61 32.05 11.19 -17.74
CA HIS A 61 32.34 10.90 -16.34
C HIS A 61 32.91 12.08 -15.57
N LYS A 62 33.76 12.92 -16.20
CA LYS A 62 34.44 14.00 -15.51
C LYS A 62 33.49 15.07 -14.96
N PHE A 63 32.49 15.47 -15.74
CA PHE A 63 31.53 16.47 -15.26
C PHE A 63 30.39 15.83 -14.46
N LEU A 64 29.93 14.63 -14.82
CA LEU A 64 28.89 13.91 -14.06
C LEU A 64 29.38 13.51 -12.66
N ALA A 65 30.65 13.18 -12.48
CA ALA A 65 31.21 12.89 -11.16
C ALA A 65 31.03 14.05 -10.19
N LYS A 66 31.21 15.28 -10.66
CA LYS A 66 30.98 16.48 -9.87
C LYS A 66 29.49 16.66 -9.54
N GLU A 67 28.62 16.56 -10.55
CA GLU A 67 27.18 16.70 -10.41
C GLU A 67 26.61 15.66 -9.41
N PHE A 68 26.99 14.40 -9.54
CA PHE A 68 26.52 13.34 -8.66
C PHE A 68 27.10 13.46 -7.23
N SER A 69 28.28 14.01 -7.08
CA SER A 69 28.82 14.35 -5.76
C SER A 69 28.00 15.47 -5.10
N GLU A 70 27.60 16.48 -5.86
CA GLU A 70 26.75 17.57 -5.39
C GLU A 70 25.32 17.08 -5.04
N GLU A 71 24.72 16.17 -5.86
CA GLU A 71 23.45 15.54 -5.52
C GLU A 71 23.53 14.74 -4.22
N LEU A 72 24.59 13.93 -4.06
CA LEU A 72 24.79 13.11 -2.86
C LEU A 72 24.94 13.98 -1.61
N GLU A 73 25.65 15.09 -1.68
CA GLU A 73 25.82 16.05 -0.58
C GLU A 73 24.50 16.77 -0.25
N LYS A 74 23.78 17.21 -1.29
CA LYS A 74 22.54 18.00 -1.14
C LYS A 74 21.37 17.15 -0.67
N TYR A 75 21.19 15.94 -1.22
CA TYR A 75 20.02 15.11 -1.03
C TYR A 75 20.27 13.83 -0.22
N GLY A 76 21.54 13.47 0.00
CA GLY A 76 21.96 12.19 0.59
C GLY A 76 21.80 11.02 -0.38
N ARG A 77 21.39 11.26 -1.61
CA ARG A 77 21.15 10.26 -2.69
C ARG A 77 21.51 10.87 -4.04
N ILE A 78 21.75 9.99 -5.03
CA ILE A 78 21.99 10.36 -6.43
C ILE A 78 20.78 10.01 -7.26
N TYR A 79 19.94 10.99 -7.56
CA TYR A 79 18.71 10.82 -8.34
C TYR A 79 18.90 10.94 -9.85
N MET A 80 20.03 11.52 -10.30
CA MET A 80 20.34 11.78 -11.71
C MET A 80 19.28 12.66 -12.38
N TYR A 81 18.91 13.78 -11.74
CA TYR A 81 17.84 14.68 -12.21
C TYR A 81 18.00 15.14 -13.66
N ARG A 82 19.22 15.21 -14.17
CA ARG A 82 19.50 15.50 -15.60
C ARG A 82 18.76 14.60 -16.55
N LEU A 83 18.53 13.35 -16.16
CA LEU A 83 17.81 12.35 -16.98
C LEU A 83 16.29 12.37 -16.77
N MET A 84 15.77 13.19 -15.88
CA MET A 84 14.32 13.30 -15.67
C MET A 84 13.62 13.69 -16.98
N PRO A 85 12.55 12.97 -17.39
CA PRO A 85 11.81 13.32 -18.61
C PRO A 85 11.23 14.73 -18.57
N ARG A 86 11.21 15.41 -19.72
CA ARG A 86 10.61 16.75 -19.83
C ARG A 86 9.12 16.71 -20.17
N TYR A 87 8.58 15.55 -20.50
CA TYR A 87 7.15 15.35 -20.68
C TYR A 87 6.45 15.06 -19.34
N LYS A 88 5.16 15.34 -19.30
CA LYS A 88 4.33 15.00 -18.14
C LYS A 88 4.12 13.49 -18.10
N ILE A 89 4.58 12.84 -17.03
CA ILE A 89 4.37 11.41 -16.79
C ILE A 89 2.95 11.22 -16.28
N THR A 90 2.15 10.42 -17.00
CA THR A 90 0.76 10.08 -16.66
C THR A 90 0.40 8.70 -17.21
N ALA A 91 -0.63 8.07 -16.67
CA ALA A 91 -1.25 6.89 -17.24
C ALA A 91 -2.03 7.27 -18.52
N ARG A 92 -1.35 7.21 -19.66
CA ARG A 92 -1.98 7.41 -20.99
C ARG A 92 -2.68 6.13 -21.43
N SER A 93 -3.44 6.20 -22.52
CA SER A 93 -3.93 4.98 -23.20
C SER A 93 -2.78 4.04 -23.52
N ILE A 94 -3.00 2.73 -23.40
CA ILE A 94 -2.00 1.71 -23.71
C ILE A 94 -1.46 1.83 -25.15
N GLU A 95 -2.26 2.30 -26.10
CA GLU A 95 -1.89 2.50 -27.50
C GLU A 95 -0.89 3.66 -27.71
N ASP A 96 -0.78 4.56 -26.73
CA ASP A 96 0.21 5.65 -26.78
C ASP A 96 1.62 5.16 -26.45
N PHE A 97 1.77 4.01 -25.84
CA PHE A 97 3.09 3.45 -25.51
C PHE A 97 3.70 2.68 -26.68
N PRO A 98 4.99 2.89 -27.00
CA PRO A 98 5.69 2.10 -28.02
C PRO A 98 5.89 0.67 -27.49
N HIS A 99 5.51 -0.34 -28.29
CA HIS A 99 5.64 -1.72 -27.83
C HIS A 99 5.70 -2.75 -28.97
N LYS A 100 6.38 -3.86 -28.70
CA LYS A 100 6.28 -5.13 -29.44
C LYS A 100 5.43 -6.16 -28.68
N SER A 101 5.24 -5.94 -27.37
CA SER A 101 4.41 -6.72 -26.46
C SER A 101 3.37 -5.81 -25.80
N LYS A 102 2.08 -6.13 -25.92
CA LYS A 102 1.01 -5.41 -25.19
C LYS A 102 1.16 -5.52 -23.66
N GLN A 103 1.71 -6.64 -23.19
CA GLN A 103 2.00 -6.83 -21.77
C GLN A 103 3.08 -5.85 -21.29
N ALA A 104 4.12 -5.60 -22.10
CA ALA A 104 5.13 -4.61 -21.78
C ALA A 104 4.58 -3.18 -21.81
N ALA A 105 3.68 -2.85 -22.75
CA ALA A 105 2.98 -1.56 -22.76
C ALA A 105 2.14 -1.33 -21.47
N ALA A 106 1.44 -2.36 -21.00
CA ALA A 106 0.69 -2.30 -19.76
C ALA A 106 1.60 -2.01 -18.56
N ILE A 107 2.80 -2.58 -18.51
CA ILE A 107 3.77 -2.31 -17.44
C ILE A 107 4.28 -0.86 -17.53
N MET A 108 4.57 -0.34 -18.74
CA MET A 108 4.95 1.07 -18.94
C MET A 108 3.84 2.03 -18.48
N LEU A 109 2.57 1.70 -18.76
CA LEU A 109 1.42 2.46 -18.28
C LEU A 109 1.38 2.51 -16.75
N MET A 110 1.54 1.36 -16.08
CA MET A 110 1.50 1.28 -14.63
C MET A 110 2.69 1.98 -13.96
N LEU A 111 3.89 1.88 -14.53
CA LEU A 111 5.05 2.68 -14.13
C LEU A 111 4.76 4.18 -14.23
N SER A 112 4.18 4.61 -15.35
CA SER A 112 3.80 6.01 -15.56
C SER A 112 2.72 6.47 -14.59
N ASN A 113 1.73 5.63 -14.27
CA ASN A 113 0.72 5.93 -13.25
C ASN A 113 1.35 6.12 -11.86
N ASN A 114 2.29 5.25 -11.48
CA ASN A 114 2.95 5.34 -10.16
C ASN A 114 3.84 6.58 -10.00
N LEU A 115 4.25 7.19 -11.09
CA LEU A 115 5.08 8.41 -11.12
C LEU A 115 4.31 9.66 -11.57
N ASP A 116 3.01 9.57 -11.83
CA ASP A 116 2.16 10.72 -12.10
C ASP A 116 2.16 11.67 -10.89
N HIS A 117 2.36 12.98 -11.13
CA HIS A 117 2.36 14.01 -10.07
C HIS A 117 1.03 14.07 -9.27
N ALA A 118 -0.08 13.59 -9.85
CA ALA A 118 -1.34 13.46 -9.13
C ALA A 118 -1.39 12.24 -8.19
N VAL A 119 -0.49 11.26 -8.38
CA VAL A 119 -0.45 9.98 -7.67
C VAL A 119 0.75 9.89 -6.74
N ALA A 120 1.95 10.25 -7.23
CA ALA A 120 3.21 10.11 -6.51
C ALA A 120 3.38 11.17 -5.42
N GLN A 121 3.90 10.76 -4.27
CA GLN A 121 4.19 11.65 -3.15
C GLN A 121 5.37 12.58 -3.47
N HIS A 122 6.46 12.03 -4.04
CA HIS A 122 7.66 12.76 -4.42
C HIS A 122 8.08 12.32 -5.84
N PRO A 123 7.38 12.82 -6.87
CA PRO A 123 7.55 12.32 -8.24
C PRO A 123 8.96 12.54 -8.80
N HIS A 124 9.63 13.63 -8.43
CA HIS A 124 10.99 13.94 -8.87
C HIS A 124 12.05 13.02 -8.24
N GLU A 125 11.78 12.46 -7.08
CA GLU A 125 12.60 11.47 -6.39
C GLU A 125 12.10 10.03 -6.60
N LEU A 126 11.18 9.83 -7.57
CA LEU A 126 10.66 8.52 -7.97
C LEU A 126 9.94 7.75 -6.85
N ILE A 127 9.38 8.47 -5.87
CA ILE A 127 8.71 7.92 -4.71
C ILE A 127 7.20 8.04 -4.85
N THR A 128 6.50 6.90 -4.87
CA THR A 128 5.05 6.86 -5.01
C THR A 128 4.36 7.20 -3.70
N TYR A 129 4.70 6.55 -2.57
CA TYR A 129 4.09 6.83 -1.26
C TYR A 129 4.97 6.36 -0.10
N GLY A 130 4.54 6.67 1.14
CA GLY A 130 5.18 6.19 2.37
C GLY A 130 6.56 6.79 2.63
N GLY A 131 6.92 7.89 1.98
CA GLY A 131 8.18 8.58 2.15
C GLY A 131 9.40 7.88 1.55
N ASN A 132 9.35 6.55 1.39
CA ASN A 132 10.45 5.72 0.87
C ASN A 132 10.04 4.73 -0.21
N GLY A 133 8.74 4.56 -0.46
CA GLY A 133 8.22 3.61 -1.46
C GLY A 133 8.58 4.02 -2.88
N ALA A 134 9.78 3.67 -3.30
CA ALA A 134 10.35 4.06 -4.58
C ALA A 134 10.02 3.05 -5.70
N VAL A 135 9.80 3.57 -6.90
CA VAL A 135 9.68 2.78 -8.14
C VAL A 135 11.07 2.47 -8.67
N PHE A 136 11.96 3.47 -8.67
CA PHE A 136 13.37 3.37 -9.02
C PHE A 136 14.21 4.21 -8.07
N GLN A 137 15.53 3.97 -8.04
CA GLN A 137 16.46 4.77 -7.26
C GLN A 137 16.84 6.09 -7.97
N ASN A 138 16.88 6.08 -9.31
CA ASN A 138 17.30 7.21 -10.12
C ASN A 138 16.69 7.19 -11.53
N TRP A 139 16.78 8.30 -12.22
CA TRP A 139 16.18 8.48 -13.55
C TRP A 139 16.85 7.68 -14.68
N ALA A 140 18.12 7.25 -14.52
CA ALA A 140 18.73 6.33 -15.47
C ALA A 140 18.04 4.96 -15.48
N GLN A 141 17.69 4.46 -14.31
CA GLN A 141 16.96 3.20 -14.17
C GLN A 141 15.57 3.27 -14.84
N TYR A 142 14.84 4.37 -14.62
CA TYR A 142 13.56 4.62 -15.31
C TYR A 142 13.74 4.57 -16.84
N ARG A 143 14.66 5.37 -17.38
CA ARG A 143 14.87 5.46 -18.83
C ARG A 143 15.27 4.13 -19.45
N LEU A 144 16.18 3.39 -18.84
CA LEU A 144 16.61 2.09 -19.33
C LEU A 144 15.48 1.06 -19.26
N THR A 145 14.68 1.06 -18.18
CA THR A 145 13.54 0.16 -18.03
C THR A 145 12.50 0.42 -19.13
N MET A 146 12.15 1.70 -19.37
CA MET A 146 11.18 2.05 -20.40
C MET A 146 11.69 1.69 -21.80
N LYS A 147 12.97 1.88 -22.08
CA LYS A 147 13.60 1.44 -23.33
C LYS A 147 13.47 -0.08 -23.50
N TYR A 148 13.86 -0.86 -22.50
CA TYR A 148 13.77 -2.33 -22.56
C TYR A 148 12.34 -2.81 -22.76
N LEU A 149 11.37 -2.24 -22.06
CA LEU A 149 9.96 -2.56 -22.23
C LEU A 149 9.43 -2.22 -23.63
N SER A 150 9.90 -1.14 -24.25
CA SER A 150 9.50 -0.76 -25.59
C SER A 150 10.05 -1.71 -26.68
N GLU A 151 11.17 -2.38 -26.42
CA GLU A 151 11.89 -3.23 -27.35
C GLU A 151 11.60 -4.72 -27.17
N MET A 152 11.21 -5.16 -25.98
CA MET A 152 11.03 -6.57 -25.65
C MET A 152 9.81 -7.20 -26.31
N THR A 153 9.90 -8.50 -26.54
CA THR A 153 8.83 -9.36 -27.06
C THR A 153 8.20 -10.20 -25.94
N ASP A 154 7.13 -10.94 -26.27
CA ASP A 154 6.47 -11.87 -25.35
C ASP A 154 7.32 -13.12 -25.00
N GLU A 155 8.46 -13.32 -25.67
CA GLU A 155 9.40 -14.41 -25.39
C GLU A 155 10.64 -13.93 -24.60
N GLN A 156 10.51 -12.83 -23.86
CA GLN A 156 11.60 -12.25 -23.08
C GLN A 156 11.12 -11.87 -21.68
N THR A 157 12.06 -11.86 -20.73
CA THR A 157 11.86 -11.39 -19.37
C THR A 157 12.90 -10.33 -19.04
N LEU A 158 12.44 -9.16 -18.59
CA LEU A 158 13.26 -8.10 -18.01
C LEU A 158 13.47 -8.39 -16.52
N VAL A 159 14.71 -8.36 -16.07
CA VAL A 159 15.10 -8.59 -14.67
C VAL A 159 15.50 -7.28 -14.02
N LEU A 160 14.85 -6.94 -12.90
CA LEU A 160 15.11 -5.73 -12.12
C LEU A 160 15.60 -6.08 -10.71
N TYR A 161 16.81 -5.63 -10.35
CA TYR A 161 17.39 -5.74 -9.01
C TYR A 161 17.36 -4.36 -8.34
N SER A 162 16.48 -4.16 -7.37
CA SER A 162 16.33 -2.88 -6.66
C SER A 162 16.26 -1.67 -7.60
N GLY A 163 15.38 -1.77 -8.62
CA GLY A 163 15.19 -0.77 -9.66
C GLY A 163 16.22 -0.83 -10.80
N HIS A 164 17.35 -1.51 -10.61
CA HIS A 164 18.38 -1.61 -11.64
C HIS A 164 18.01 -2.62 -12.71
N PRO A 165 17.85 -2.22 -14.00
CA PRO A 165 17.54 -3.13 -15.10
C PRO A 165 18.80 -3.92 -15.51
N MET A 166 18.86 -5.18 -15.06
CA MET A 166 19.98 -6.07 -15.35
C MET A 166 20.04 -6.49 -16.80
N GLY A 167 18.88 -6.59 -17.47
CA GLY A 167 18.79 -6.94 -18.88
C GLY A 167 17.53 -7.71 -19.23
N ILE A 168 17.35 -7.91 -20.53
CA ILE A 168 16.29 -8.72 -21.13
C ILE A 168 16.87 -10.11 -21.43
N TYR A 169 16.24 -11.14 -20.91
CA TYR A 169 16.66 -12.53 -21.11
C TYR A 169 15.66 -13.31 -21.96
N PRO A 170 16.11 -14.22 -22.83
CA PRO A 170 15.21 -15.14 -23.52
C PRO A 170 14.34 -15.92 -22.53
N SER A 171 13.08 -16.07 -22.87
CA SER A 171 12.10 -16.73 -22.04
C SER A 171 11.02 -17.36 -22.92
N HIS A 172 9.80 -17.51 -22.42
CA HIS A 172 8.63 -18.00 -23.18
C HIS A 172 7.39 -17.18 -22.80
N LYS A 173 6.35 -17.26 -23.62
CA LYS A 173 5.14 -16.44 -23.47
C LYS A 173 4.41 -16.59 -22.11
N ASP A 174 4.54 -17.75 -21.46
CA ASP A 174 3.89 -18.00 -20.16
C ASP A 174 4.71 -17.49 -18.96
N ALA A 175 6.00 -17.14 -19.17
CA ALA A 175 6.84 -16.55 -18.14
C ALA A 175 6.48 -15.08 -17.89
N PRO A 176 6.78 -14.52 -16.72
CA PRO A 176 6.62 -13.08 -16.49
C PRO A 176 7.44 -12.23 -17.45
N ARG A 177 6.87 -11.12 -17.91
CA ARG A 177 7.61 -10.10 -18.68
C ARG A 177 8.62 -9.35 -17.82
N VAL A 178 8.33 -9.18 -16.53
CA VAL A 178 9.24 -8.52 -15.59
C VAL A 178 9.25 -9.29 -14.26
N VAL A 179 10.46 -9.45 -13.72
CA VAL A 179 10.68 -9.98 -12.36
C VAL A 179 11.44 -8.93 -11.56
N VAL A 180 10.87 -8.52 -10.44
CA VAL A 180 11.41 -7.46 -9.58
C VAL A 180 11.78 -8.02 -8.21
N THR A 181 12.99 -7.72 -7.75
CA THR A 181 13.39 -7.90 -6.35
C THR A 181 13.84 -6.58 -5.77
N ASN A 182 13.32 -6.18 -4.62
CA ASN A 182 13.70 -4.96 -3.94
C ASN A 182 14.12 -5.23 -2.50
N GLY A 183 15.27 -4.71 -2.10
CA GLY A 183 15.71 -4.75 -0.71
C GLY A 183 16.04 -6.14 -0.17
N MET A 184 16.37 -7.09 -1.02
CA MET A 184 16.62 -8.49 -0.66
C MET A 184 18.00 -8.66 -0.03
N MET A 185 18.22 -8.00 1.11
CA MET A 185 19.49 -8.04 1.82
C MET A 185 19.62 -9.33 2.64
N ILE A 186 20.87 -9.81 2.78
CA ILE A 186 21.18 -10.98 3.60
C ILE A 186 20.89 -10.65 5.07
N PRO A 187 20.21 -11.51 5.85
CA PRO A 187 19.67 -11.17 7.17
C PRO A 187 20.66 -10.53 8.15
N ASN A 188 21.91 -10.99 8.22
CA ASN A 188 22.93 -10.39 9.11
C ASN A 188 23.39 -8.98 8.69
N TYR A 189 23.01 -8.53 7.51
CA TYR A 189 23.34 -7.22 6.94
C TYR A 189 22.09 -6.40 6.63
N SER A 190 20.97 -6.68 7.31
CA SER A 190 19.65 -6.10 7.05
C SER A 190 19.13 -5.26 8.22
N LYS A 191 20.01 -4.54 8.89
CA LYS A 191 19.63 -3.54 9.88
C LYS A 191 19.22 -2.22 9.19
N PRO A 192 18.47 -1.33 9.85
CA PRO A 192 18.08 -0.04 9.27
C PRO A 192 19.28 0.79 8.74
N ASP A 193 20.38 0.87 9.46
CA ASP A 193 21.58 1.59 9.02
C ASP A 193 22.29 0.90 7.84
N ASP A 194 22.27 -0.42 7.76
CA ASP A 194 22.79 -1.15 6.59
C ASP A 194 21.98 -0.80 5.34
N TRP A 195 20.65 -0.78 5.48
CA TRP A 195 19.78 -0.37 4.36
C TRP A 195 20.05 1.06 3.91
N GLU A 196 20.10 2.02 4.83
CA GLU A 196 20.40 3.44 4.51
C GLU A 196 21.73 3.57 3.75
N ARG A 197 22.76 2.86 4.22
CA ARG A 197 24.08 2.82 3.61
C ARG A 197 24.05 2.23 2.20
N PHE A 198 23.46 1.05 2.03
CA PHE A 198 23.40 0.40 0.72
C PHE A 198 22.46 1.10 -0.26
N ASN A 199 21.42 1.77 0.23
CA ASN A 199 20.59 2.63 -0.60
C ASN A 199 21.37 3.88 -1.07
N ALA A 200 22.13 4.52 -0.19
CA ALA A 200 22.98 5.65 -0.57
C ALA A 200 24.11 5.26 -1.55
N LEU A 201 24.61 4.02 -1.47
CA LEU A 201 25.55 3.45 -2.46
C LEU A 201 24.89 3.15 -3.82
N GLY A 202 23.55 3.25 -3.93
CA GLY A 202 22.83 2.94 -5.15
C GLY A 202 22.77 1.44 -5.48
N VAL A 203 22.78 0.54 -4.48
CA VAL A 203 22.77 -0.92 -4.68
C VAL A 203 21.53 -1.62 -4.17
N THR A 204 20.75 -0.98 -3.31
CA THR A 204 19.46 -1.51 -2.84
C THR A 204 18.37 -0.46 -2.84
N GLN A 205 17.13 -0.89 -2.85
CA GLN A 205 15.95 -0.03 -2.90
C GLN A 205 14.88 -0.54 -1.94
N TYR A 206 14.17 0.37 -1.29
CA TYR A 206 12.99 0.09 -0.50
C TYR A 206 11.76 0.02 -1.42
N GLY A 207 11.36 -1.19 -1.77
CA GLY A 207 10.18 -1.44 -2.60
C GLY A 207 8.93 -1.60 -1.75
N GLN A 208 8.34 -0.53 -1.27
CA GLN A 208 7.18 -0.59 -0.39
C GLN A 208 5.93 -1.05 -1.15
N MET A 209 5.41 -2.24 -0.78
CA MET A 209 4.11 -2.74 -1.22
C MET A 209 3.86 -2.50 -2.73
N THR A 210 2.69 -1.98 -3.08
CA THR A 210 2.27 -1.72 -4.47
C THR A 210 3.08 -0.66 -5.21
N ALA A 211 3.82 0.22 -4.52
CA ALA A 211 4.77 1.11 -5.17
C ALA A 211 5.88 0.31 -5.89
N GLY A 212 6.45 -0.67 -5.21
CA GLY A 212 7.51 -1.52 -5.76
C GLY A 212 7.05 -2.52 -6.82
N SER A 213 5.76 -2.86 -6.88
CA SER A 213 5.15 -3.73 -7.90
C SER A 213 4.46 -2.96 -9.03
N PHE A 214 4.51 -1.64 -9.00
CA PHE A 214 3.85 -0.78 -10.00
C PHE A 214 2.32 -0.84 -10.00
N MET A 215 1.70 -1.40 -8.95
CA MET A 215 0.25 -1.62 -8.83
C MET A 215 -0.46 -0.62 -7.92
N TYR A 216 0.16 0.50 -7.58
CA TYR A 216 -0.51 1.56 -6.83
C TYR A 216 -1.52 2.29 -7.73
N ILE A 217 -2.78 2.28 -7.34
CA ILE A 217 -3.92 2.85 -8.08
C ILE A 217 -4.46 4.13 -7.45
N GLY A 218 -3.63 4.84 -6.71
CA GLY A 218 -4.05 5.99 -5.93
C GLY A 218 -4.69 5.60 -4.59
N PRO A 219 -5.31 6.57 -3.91
CA PRO A 219 -5.77 6.40 -2.53
C PRO A 219 -7.01 5.52 -2.36
N GLN A 220 -7.70 5.13 -3.43
CA GLN A 220 -8.92 4.32 -3.30
C GLN A 220 -8.69 2.95 -2.66
N GLY A 221 -7.47 2.38 -2.79
CA GLY A 221 -7.14 1.11 -2.16
C GLY A 221 -7.22 1.19 -0.64
N ILE A 222 -6.63 2.22 -0.05
CA ILE A 222 -6.66 2.41 1.40
C ILE A 222 -8.05 2.86 1.88
N VAL A 223 -8.80 3.65 1.07
CA VAL A 223 -10.20 4.01 1.40
C VAL A 223 -11.05 2.76 1.51
N HIS A 224 -10.93 1.84 0.53
CA HIS A 224 -11.64 0.57 0.54
C HIS A 224 -11.29 -0.28 1.76
N GLY A 225 -10.00 -0.55 1.98
CA GLY A 225 -9.53 -1.35 3.11
C GLY A 225 -9.97 -0.78 4.46
N THR A 226 -9.87 0.54 4.64
CA THR A 226 -10.35 1.22 5.85
C THR A 226 -11.86 1.11 6.00
N THR A 227 -12.63 1.26 4.91
CA THR A 227 -14.10 1.11 4.96
C THR A 227 -14.48 -0.29 5.43
N ILE A 228 -13.91 -1.34 4.85
CA ILE A 228 -14.17 -2.73 5.25
C ILE A 228 -13.74 -2.99 6.69
N THR A 229 -12.59 -2.47 7.10
CA THR A 229 -12.11 -2.58 8.50
C THR A 229 -13.09 -1.94 9.47
N VAL A 230 -13.53 -0.71 9.23
CA VAL A 230 -14.47 0.00 10.11
C VAL A 230 -15.85 -0.68 10.13
N MET A 231 -16.37 -1.13 8.99
CA MET A 231 -17.64 -1.87 8.92
C MET A 231 -17.59 -3.17 9.74
N ASN A 232 -16.50 -3.91 9.65
CA ASN A 232 -16.31 -5.13 10.44
C ASN A 232 -16.11 -4.79 11.94
N ALA A 233 -15.33 -3.77 12.29
CA ALA A 233 -15.20 -3.32 13.69
C ALA A 233 -16.55 -2.91 14.31
N ILE A 234 -17.40 -2.21 13.55
CA ILE A 234 -18.76 -1.88 13.99
C ILE A 234 -19.55 -3.14 14.34
N ARG A 235 -19.48 -4.19 13.52
CA ARG A 235 -20.18 -5.47 13.77
C ARG A 235 -19.69 -6.16 15.03
N MET A 236 -18.39 -6.15 15.28
CA MET A 236 -17.79 -6.77 16.47
C MET A 236 -18.26 -6.11 17.76
N ILE A 237 -18.45 -4.78 17.77
CA ILE A 237 -18.88 -4.03 18.94
C ILE A 237 -20.40 -3.84 19.05
N GLN A 238 -21.16 -4.25 18.04
CA GLN A 238 -22.61 -4.25 18.07
C GLN A 238 -23.11 -5.34 19.02
N ASN A 239 -23.20 -5.02 20.31
CA ASN A 239 -24.03 -5.79 21.22
C ASN A 239 -25.50 -5.60 20.86
N SER A 240 -26.35 -6.59 21.18
CA SER A 240 -27.78 -6.69 20.87
C SER A 240 -28.67 -5.53 21.34
N GLU A 241 -28.11 -4.52 21.98
CA GLU A 241 -28.84 -3.31 22.40
C GLU A 241 -28.81 -2.28 21.27
N ASN A 242 -30.00 -1.96 20.79
CA ASN A 242 -30.29 -0.92 19.77
C ASN A 242 -29.83 0.47 20.26
N GLU A 243 -28.54 0.77 20.16
CA GLU A 243 -28.08 2.15 20.34
C GLU A 243 -28.59 2.99 19.17
N ASN A 244 -29.53 3.89 19.44
CA ASN A 244 -30.18 4.74 18.44
C ASN A 244 -29.32 5.96 18.07
N ARG A 245 -28.02 5.79 17.90
CA ARG A 245 -27.01 6.83 17.55
C ARG A 245 -25.98 6.32 16.55
N SER A 246 -25.31 7.24 15.83
CA SER A 246 -24.14 6.88 15.02
C SER A 246 -22.96 6.44 15.87
N LYS A 247 -22.12 5.58 15.33
CA LYS A 247 -20.84 5.21 15.97
C LYS A 247 -19.82 6.31 15.76
N LEU A 248 -19.05 6.62 16.81
CA LEU A 248 -17.94 7.58 16.78
C LEU A 248 -16.63 6.83 16.58
N PHE A 249 -15.99 7.10 15.44
CA PHE A 249 -14.65 6.63 15.11
C PHE A 249 -13.65 7.79 15.23
N VAL A 250 -12.62 7.63 16.06
CA VAL A 250 -11.58 8.65 16.26
C VAL A 250 -10.22 8.08 15.88
N THR A 251 -9.45 8.84 15.11
CA THR A 251 -8.14 8.43 14.60
C THR A 251 -7.26 9.65 14.28
N SER A 252 -6.09 9.43 13.69
CA SER A 252 -5.11 10.48 13.39
C SER A 252 -4.44 10.31 12.05
N GLY A 253 -3.95 11.43 11.52
CA GLY A 253 -3.23 11.53 10.28
C GLY A 253 -4.12 11.84 9.07
N LEU A 254 -3.70 12.82 8.27
CA LEU A 254 -4.31 13.21 6.98
C LEU A 254 -3.29 13.23 5.83
N GLY A 255 -2.20 12.50 6.00
CA GLY A 255 -1.14 12.35 5.00
C GLY A 255 -1.57 11.56 3.76
N GLY A 256 -0.59 10.98 3.06
CA GLY A 256 -0.83 10.21 1.82
C GLY A 256 -1.75 9.01 2.03
N MET A 257 -1.44 8.18 3.01
CA MET A 257 -2.20 6.96 3.33
C MET A 257 -3.35 7.26 4.32
N SER A 258 -3.04 7.89 5.43
CA SER A 258 -4.00 8.19 6.51
C SER A 258 -5.13 9.12 6.09
N GLY A 259 -4.91 9.97 5.09
CA GLY A 259 -5.95 10.86 4.54
C GLY A 259 -7.18 10.15 3.96
N ALA A 260 -7.15 8.84 3.83
CA ALA A 260 -8.29 8.02 3.42
C ALA A 260 -9.33 7.81 4.53
N GLN A 261 -8.94 7.90 5.79
CA GLN A 261 -9.78 7.56 6.95
C GLN A 261 -11.06 8.39 7.06
N PRO A 262 -11.05 9.73 6.85
CA PRO A 262 -12.28 10.52 6.89
C PRO A 262 -13.32 10.03 5.90
N LYS A 263 -12.91 9.80 4.65
CA LYS A 263 -13.79 9.33 3.58
C LYS A 263 -14.34 7.93 3.89
N ALA A 264 -13.48 7.03 4.36
CA ALA A 264 -13.84 5.67 4.72
C ALA A 264 -14.85 5.62 5.88
N SER A 265 -14.70 6.48 6.90
CA SER A 265 -15.62 6.54 8.02
C SER A 265 -17.04 6.95 7.61
N VAL A 266 -17.15 7.90 6.67
CA VAL A 266 -18.44 8.34 6.12
C VAL A 266 -19.10 7.22 5.30
N ILE A 267 -18.34 6.53 4.45
CA ILE A 267 -18.85 5.39 3.66
C ILE A 267 -19.32 4.25 4.59
N ALA A 268 -18.61 4.04 5.70
CA ALA A 268 -19.01 3.07 6.72
C ALA A 268 -20.21 3.51 7.57
N GLY A 269 -20.67 4.77 7.46
CA GLY A 269 -21.81 5.31 8.19
C GLY A 269 -21.49 5.86 9.60
N CYS A 270 -20.23 6.24 9.86
CA CYS A 270 -19.77 6.77 11.14
C CYS A 270 -19.70 8.30 11.18
N VAL A 271 -19.68 8.84 12.40
CA VAL A 271 -19.02 10.13 12.65
C VAL A 271 -17.53 9.86 12.78
N GLY A 272 -16.75 10.32 11.82
CA GLY A 272 -15.29 10.16 11.79
C GLY A 272 -14.59 11.44 12.26
N VAL A 273 -13.75 11.35 13.30
CA VAL A 273 -12.93 12.48 13.78
C VAL A 273 -11.47 12.14 13.57
N VAL A 274 -10.76 12.99 12.83
CA VAL A 274 -9.36 12.75 12.48
C VAL A 274 -8.50 13.94 12.87
N ALA A 275 -7.53 13.73 13.76
CA ALA A 275 -6.57 14.78 14.13
C ALA A 275 -5.37 14.83 13.17
N GLU A 276 -4.95 16.04 12.80
CA GLU A 276 -3.76 16.29 11.99
C GLU A 276 -3.11 17.61 12.39
N ILE A 277 -1.83 17.55 12.74
CA ILE A 277 -1.09 18.75 13.15
C ILE A 277 -0.61 19.59 11.96
N ASN A 278 -0.42 18.98 10.79
CA ASN A 278 0.05 19.67 9.58
C ASN A 278 -1.09 20.41 8.89
N PRO A 279 -1.14 21.77 8.93
CA PRO A 279 -2.23 22.54 8.35
C PRO A 279 -2.35 22.36 6.83
N LYS A 280 -1.23 22.08 6.13
CA LYS A 280 -1.22 21.82 4.69
C LYS A 280 -1.95 20.53 4.35
N ALA A 281 -1.76 19.47 5.16
CA ALA A 281 -2.45 18.20 4.98
C ALA A 281 -3.97 18.36 5.21
N VAL A 282 -4.39 19.04 6.29
CA VAL A 282 -5.80 19.35 6.57
C VAL A 282 -6.43 20.10 5.40
N LYS A 283 -5.82 21.21 4.96
CA LYS A 283 -6.30 22.02 3.83
C LYS A 283 -6.44 21.21 2.55
N THR A 284 -5.47 20.32 2.28
CA THR A 284 -5.49 19.47 1.09
C THR A 284 -6.69 18.53 1.10
N ARG A 285 -6.93 17.82 2.21
CA ARG A 285 -8.05 16.86 2.30
C ARG A 285 -9.42 17.55 2.33
N TYR A 286 -9.51 18.73 2.95
CA TYR A 286 -10.72 19.53 2.92
C TYR A 286 -11.04 20.02 1.50
N SER A 287 -10.04 20.55 0.77
CA SER A 287 -10.24 21.00 -0.62
C SER A 287 -10.60 19.86 -1.58
N GLN A 288 -10.12 18.62 -1.31
CA GLN A 288 -10.47 17.42 -2.04
C GLN A 288 -11.86 16.85 -1.66
N LYS A 289 -12.56 17.45 -0.70
CA LYS A 289 -13.83 16.95 -0.15
C LYS A 289 -13.72 15.54 0.45
N TRP A 290 -12.60 15.27 1.08
CA TRP A 290 -12.37 14.04 1.84
C TRP A 290 -12.64 14.24 3.32
N VAL A 291 -12.59 15.49 3.77
CA VAL A 291 -13.02 15.98 5.07
C VAL A 291 -14.16 16.95 4.83
N ASP A 292 -15.25 16.82 5.59
CA ASP A 292 -16.45 17.64 5.45
C ASP A 292 -16.34 18.93 6.28
N GLU A 293 -15.74 18.85 7.47
CA GLU A 293 -15.64 19.97 8.41
C GLU A 293 -14.25 20.03 9.07
N VAL A 294 -13.78 21.24 9.41
CA VAL A 294 -12.47 21.46 10.06
C VAL A 294 -12.66 22.31 11.31
N PHE A 295 -12.02 21.91 12.40
CA PHE A 295 -11.96 22.65 13.67
C PHE A 295 -10.52 22.76 14.16
N GLU A 296 -10.17 23.92 14.73
CA GLU A 296 -8.90 24.19 15.42
C GLU A 296 -9.08 24.29 16.93
N ASP A 297 -10.32 24.48 17.38
CA ASP A 297 -10.70 24.65 18.77
C ASP A 297 -11.51 23.44 19.28
N LEU A 298 -11.02 22.78 20.32
CA LEU A 298 -11.69 21.65 20.95
C LEU A 298 -13.00 22.04 21.65
N ASP A 299 -13.14 23.29 22.12
CA ASP A 299 -14.37 23.78 22.74
C ASP A 299 -15.52 23.91 21.73
N LEU A 300 -15.21 24.11 20.46
CA LEU A 300 -16.16 24.09 19.36
C LEU A 300 -16.36 22.69 18.79
N LEU A 301 -15.31 21.88 18.75
CA LEU A 301 -15.33 20.53 18.16
C LEU A 301 -16.19 19.57 19.00
N ILE A 302 -16.02 19.54 20.35
CA ILE A 302 -16.72 18.58 21.20
C ILE A 302 -18.26 18.69 21.13
N PRO A 303 -18.87 19.90 21.19
CA PRO A 303 -20.31 20.03 20.96
C PRO A 303 -20.77 19.55 19.58
N ARG A 304 -19.94 19.80 18.54
CA ARG A 304 -20.24 19.35 17.18
C ARG A 304 -20.24 17.82 17.06
N ILE A 305 -19.28 17.15 17.68
CA ILE A 305 -19.22 15.69 17.75
C ILE A 305 -20.48 15.12 18.39
N LYS A 306 -20.86 15.63 19.57
CA LYS A 306 -22.08 15.19 20.29
C LYS A 306 -23.32 15.31 19.40
N LYS A 307 -23.49 16.48 18.76
CA LYS A 307 -24.62 16.74 17.86
C LYS A 307 -24.63 15.78 16.67
N ALA A 308 -23.49 15.52 16.04
CA ALA A 308 -23.39 14.61 14.90
C ALA A 308 -23.79 13.18 15.28
N VAL A 309 -23.30 12.70 16.41
CA VAL A 309 -23.60 11.36 16.93
C VAL A 309 -25.11 11.22 17.27
N GLU A 310 -25.70 12.20 17.94
CA GLU A 310 -27.11 12.22 18.28
C GLU A 310 -28.00 12.29 17.03
N ASN A 311 -27.66 13.11 16.08
CA ASN A 311 -28.40 13.27 14.81
C ASN A 311 -28.20 12.11 13.83
N LYS A 312 -27.37 11.10 14.15
CA LYS A 312 -27.04 9.96 13.28
C LYS A 312 -26.41 10.39 11.95
N GLU A 313 -25.59 11.41 12.01
CA GLU A 313 -24.88 11.87 10.80
C GLU A 313 -23.77 10.86 10.42
N ALA A 314 -23.50 10.75 9.10
CA ALA A 314 -22.29 10.17 8.58
C ALA A 314 -21.45 11.36 8.06
N VAL A 315 -20.53 11.83 8.87
CA VAL A 315 -19.74 13.06 8.61
C VAL A 315 -18.30 12.88 9.04
N SER A 316 -17.39 13.47 8.31
CA SER A 316 -15.97 13.49 8.64
C SER A 316 -15.53 14.87 9.13
N ILE A 317 -14.87 14.89 10.28
CA ILE A 317 -14.45 16.12 10.96
C ILE A 317 -12.94 16.05 11.20
N ALA A 318 -12.19 17.00 10.69
CA ALA A 318 -10.77 17.15 11.01
C ALA A 318 -10.59 18.06 12.23
N TYR A 319 -9.75 17.64 13.15
CA TYR A 319 -9.16 18.50 14.16
C TYR A 319 -7.75 18.90 13.70
N GLN A 320 -7.54 20.19 13.41
CA GLN A 320 -6.22 20.73 13.12
C GLN A 320 -5.46 20.94 14.42
N GLY A 321 -4.78 19.90 14.87
CA GLY A 321 -4.05 19.88 16.14
C GLY A 321 -3.45 18.51 16.42
N ASN A 322 -2.79 18.41 17.58
CA ASN A 322 -2.18 17.15 17.99
C ASN A 322 -3.25 16.15 18.44
N ILE A 323 -3.11 14.90 18.01
CA ILE A 323 -4.04 13.81 18.39
C ILE A 323 -4.12 13.60 19.90
N VAL A 324 -3.03 13.82 20.62
CA VAL A 324 -3.02 13.64 22.09
C VAL A 324 -3.93 14.64 22.78
N ASP A 325 -3.95 15.90 22.32
CA ASP A 325 -4.87 16.91 22.86
C ASP A 325 -6.33 16.49 22.68
N LEU A 326 -6.67 15.91 21.52
CA LEU A 326 -8.01 15.38 21.25
C LEU A 326 -8.33 14.19 22.17
N TRP A 327 -7.45 13.19 22.29
CA TRP A 327 -7.68 12.03 23.14
C TRP A 327 -7.81 12.40 24.60
N GLU A 328 -6.95 13.27 25.13
CA GLU A 328 -7.00 13.74 26.51
C GLU A 328 -8.31 14.52 26.78
N ARG A 329 -8.77 15.35 25.84
CA ARG A 329 -10.03 16.09 25.95
C ARG A 329 -11.25 15.15 25.92
N LEU A 330 -11.30 14.19 25.02
CA LEU A 330 -12.38 13.20 24.97
C LEU A 330 -12.44 12.39 26.27
N ALA A 331 -11.29 12.01 26.83
CA ALA A 331 -11.20 11.29 28.08
C ALA A 331 -11.59 12.15 29.31
N ALA A 332 -11.26 13.44 29.30
CA ALA A 332 -11.62 14.37 30.37
C ALA A 332 -13.14 14.67 30.41
N ASP A 333 -13.75 14.86 29.23
CA ASP A 333 -15.16 15.16 29.06
C ASP A 333 -16.05 13.90 29.10
N ASN A 334 -15.49 12.71 29.35
CA ASN A 334 -16.17 11.41 29.35
C ASN A 334 -17.02 11.17 28.07
N ILE A 335 -16.47 11.52 26.89
CA ILE A 335 -17.13 11.27 25.61
C ILE A 335 -17.06 9.79 25.30
N LYS A 336 -18.20 9.17 25.02
CA LYS A 336 -18.24 7.78 24.56
C LYS A 336 -17.68 7.69 23.12
N VAL A 337 -16.46 7.21 22.99
CA VAL A 337 -15.85 6.82 21.71
C VAL A 337 -16.12 5.33 21.50
N ASP A 338 -16.62 4.93 20.33
CA ASP A 338 -16.92 3.53 20.04
C ASP A 338 -15.68 2.81 19.50
N ILE A 339 -14.98 3.44 18.57
CA ILE A 339 -13.83 2.87 17.86
C ILE A 339 -12.70 3.89 17.86
N GLY A 340 -11.50 3.44 18.21
CA GLY A 340 -10.27 4.23 18.18
C GLY A 340 -9.16 3.57 17.36
N SER A 341 -8.34 4.38 16.72
CA SER A 341 -7.16 3.92 15.99
C SER A 341 -6.11 5.03 15.88
N ASP A 342 -4.93 4.69 15.37
CA ASP A 342 -3.91 5.65 14.95
C ASP A 342 -3.33 5.26 13.59
N GLN A 343 -3.17 6.23 12.70
CA GLN A 343 -2.54 6.02 11.39
C GLN A 343 -1.53 7.12 11.05
N THR A 344 -0.86 7.69 12.05
CA THR A 344 0.36 8.49 11.84
C THR A 344 1.49 7.60 11.30
N SER A 345 2.55 8.20 10.76
CA SER A 345 3.63 7.42 10.13
C SER A 345 4.68 6.96 11.15
N LEU A 346 4.26 6.25 12.21
CA LEU A 346 5.15 5.78 13.29
C LEU A 346 6.17 4.72 12.85
N HIS A 347 6.06 4.16 11.65
CA HIS A 347 7.14 3.39 11.04
C HIS A 347 8.37 4.27 10.66
N ASN A 348 8.21 5.59 10.72
CA ASN A 348 9.27 6.56 10.49
C ASN A 348 9.15 7.78 11.43
N PRO A 349 9.13 7.57 12.77
CA PRO A 349 8.78 8.61 13.74
C PRO A 349 9.75 9.79 13.76
N TRP A 350 11.03 9.53 13.51
CA TRP A 350 12.12 10.50 13.65
C TRP A 350 12.30 11.41 12.43
N ALA A 351 11.58 11.15 11.34
CA ALA A 351 11.63 11.93 10.10
C ALA A 351 10.26 12.56 9.78
N GLY A 352 9.55 13.04 10.80
CA GLY A 352 8.26 13.72 10.65
C GLY A 352 7.06 12.80 10.53
N GLY A 353 7.21 11.54 10.95
CA GLY A 353 6.10 10.59 10.98
C GLY A 353 5.15 10.79 12.17
N TYR A 354 5.63 11.41 13.25
CA TYR A 354 4.88 11.71 14.47
C TYR A 354 5.40 12.99 15.13
N TYR A 355 4.53 13.79 15.73
CA TYR A 355 4.89 15.10 16.25
C TYR A 355 4.61 15.26 17.76
N PRO A 356 5.50 15.95 18.51
CA PRO A 356 5.32 16.17 19.93
C PRO A 356 4.09 17.01 20.25
N VAL A 357 3.36 16.66 21.30
CA VAL A 357 2.24 17.44 21.83
C VAL A 357 2.73 18.69 22.57
N GLY A 358 2.01 19.80 22.43
CA GLY A 358 2.36 21.07 23.06
C GLY A 358 3.49 21.85 22.33
N ILE A 359 3.91 21.39 21.17
CA ILE A 359 4.91 22.04 20.31
C ILE A 359 4.26 22.24 18.92
N SER A 360 4.35 23.45 18.36
CA SER A 360 3.76 23.75 17.05
C SER A 360 4.39 22.90 15.94
N PHE A 361 3.69 22.77 14.81
CA PHE A 361 4.21 22.04 13.65
C PHE A 361 5.55 22.61 13.17
N GLU A 362 5.64 23.94 13.06
CA GLU A 362 6.83 24.65 12.60
C GLU A 362 8.00 24.49 13.56
N GLU A 363 7.76 24.62 14.87
CA GLU A 363 8.79 24.40 15.91
C GLU A 363 9.24 22.96 15.94
N SER A 364 8.35 22.00 15.75
CA SER A 364 8.67 20.58 15.66
C SER A 364 9.56 20.27 14.45
N GLN A 365 9.28 20.87 13.30
CA GLN A 365 10.10 20.75 12.09
C GLN A 365 11.53 21.30 12.34
N LYS A 366 11.63 22.45 12.98
CA LYS A 366 12.92 23.06 13.34
C LYS A 366 13.68 22.18 14.34
N MET A 367 13.01 21.74 15.40
CA MET A 367 13.62 20.84 16.42
C MET A 367 14.12 19.54 15.78
N MET A 368 13.35 18.92 14.90
CA MET A 368 13.74 17.70 14.19
C MET A 368 15.02 17.89 13.38
N ALA A 369 15.21 19.06 12.76
CA ALA A 369 16.38 19.36 11.95
C ALA A 369 17.61 19.76 12.79
N GLU A 370 17.41 20.56 13.83
CA GLU A 370 18.51 21.18 14.61
C GLU A 370 18.86 20.42 15.90
N GLU A 371 17.87 19.75 16.52
CA GLU A 371 17.98 19.07 17.82
C GLU A 371 17.34 17.66 17.77
N PRO A 372 17.80 16.73 16.89
CA PRO A 372 17.11 15.45 16.63
C PRO A 372 16.95 14.55 17.87
N GLU A 373 17.90 14.54 18.80
CA GLU A 373 17.77 13.75 20.04
C GLU A 373 16.68 14.33 20.96
N ARG A 374 16.58 15.65 21.07
CA ARG A 374 15.51 16.32 21.81
C ARG A 374 14.15 16.07 21.17
N PHE A 375 14.07 16.14 19.84
CA PHE A 375 12.84 15.79 19.10
C PHE A 375 12.39 14.37 19.44
N LYS A 376 13.32 13.41 19.44
CA LYS A 376 13.04 12.02 19.79
C LYS A 376 12.53 11.87 21.23
N GLU A 377 13.12 12.56 22.20
CA GLU A 377 12.67 12.53 23.59
C GLU A 377 11.24 13.08 23.74
N GLU A 378 10.92 14.18 23.07
CA GLU A 378 9.59 14.80 23.11
C GLU A 378 8.54 13.91 22.41
N VAL A 379 8.88 13.26 21.31
CA VAL A 379 8.03 12.24 20.67
C VAL A 379 7.75 11.07 21.63
N GLN A 380 8.76 10.55 22.30
CA GLN A 380 8.59 9.46 23.26
C GLN A 380 7.71 9.87 24.48
N LYS A 381 7.87 11.09 24.99
CA LYS A 381 6.97 11.65 26.04
C LYS A 381 5.54 11.71 25.53
N THR A 382 5.35 12.15 24.29
CA THR A 382 4.05 12.27 23.64
C THR A 382 3.39 10.91 23.48
N LEU A 383 4.10 9.87 23.04
CA LEU A 383 3.58 8.51 22.93
C LEU A 383 3.12 7.95 24.26
N ARG A 384 3.83 8.23 25.37
CA ARG A 384 3.37 7.83 26.71
C ARG A 384 2.06 8.49 27.10
N ARG A 385 1.86 9.78 26.80
CA ARG A 385 0.60 10.51 27.04
C ARG A 385 -0.52 9.98 26.16
N HIS A 386 -0.22 9.74 24.87
CA HIS A 386 -1.18 9.18 23.90
C HIS A 386 -1.75 7.86 24.43
N VAL A 387 -0.87 6.92 24.79
CA VAL A 387 -1.28 5.61 25.32
C VAL A 387 -2.08 5.75 26.62
N ALA A 388 -1.70 6.65 27.52
CA ALA A 388 -2.44 6.85 28.76
C ALA A 388 -3.89 7.33 28.51
N ALA A 389 -4.10 8.23 27.55
CA ALA A 389 -5.44 8.69 27.17
C ALA A 389 -6.25 7.59 26.47
N VAL A 390 -5.62 6.83 25.58
CA VAL A 390 -6.23 5.66 24.91
C VAL A 390 -6.64 4.60 25.93
N ASN A 391 -5.76 4.25 26.90
CA ASN A 391 -6.09 3.29 27.96
C ASN A 391 -7.32 3.72 28.73
N LYS A 392 -7.41 5.01 29.13
CA LYS A 392 -8.57 5.53 29.86
C LYS A 392 -9.87 5.42 29.07
N LEU A 393 -9.85 5.67 27.78
CA LEU A 393 -11.04 5.53 26.91
C LEU A 393 -11.38 4.07 26.64
N ALA A 394 -10.38 3.21 26.50
CA ALA A 394 -10.59 1.76 26.35
C ALA A 394 -11.20 1.14 27.61
N ASP A 395 -10.76 1.56 28.80
CA ASP A 395 -11.38 1.17 30.09
C ASP A 395 -12.85 1.60 30.18
N ASN A 396 -13.22 2.66 29.45
CA ASN A 396 -14.60 3.15 29.30
C ASN A 396 -15.37 2.52 28.12
N GLY A 397 -14.82 1.46 27.49
CA GLY A 397 -15.49 0.65 26.48
C GLY A 397 -15.19 1.03 25.02
N MET A 398 -14.18 1.86 24.75
CA MET A 398 -13.69 2.08 23.39
C MET A 398 -12.95 0.84 22.88
N TYR A 399 -13.30 0.36 21.69
CA TYR A 399 -12.51 -0.63 20.98
C TYR A 399 -11.38 0.06 20.23
N PHE A 400 -10.13 -0.19 20.64
CA PHE A 400 -8.95 0.39 20.01
C PHE A 400 -8.15 -0.69 19.28
N PHE A 401 -7.67 -0.38 18.09
CA PHE A 401 -6.77 -1.23 17.30
C PHE A 401 -5.66 -0.43 16.64
N ASP A 402 -4.48 -1.05 16.51
CA ASP A 402 -3.37 -0.52 15.71
C ASP A 402 -3.66 -0.71 14.22
N TYR A 403 -3.53 0.35 13.44
CA TYR A 403 -3.76 0.28 11.99
C TYR A 403 -2.52 -0.25 11.19
N GLY A 404 -1.56 -0.88 11.86
CA GLY A 404 -0.36 -1.43 11.22
C GLY A 404 0.66 -0.38 10.80
N ASN A 405 0.75 0.69 11.58
CA ASN A 405 1.66 1.83 11.38
C ASN A 405 2.82 1.88 12.39
N ALA A 406 3.05 0.78 13.13
CA ALA A 406 4.01 0.64 14.22
C ALA A 406 3.66 1.40 15.52
N PHE A 407 2.42 1.84 15.72
CA PHE A 407 2.00 2.54 16.94
C PHE A 407 2.29 1.72 18.21
N LEU A 408 1.90 0.45 18.25
CA LEU A 408 2.13 -0.42 19.41
C LEU A 408 3.62 -0.61 19.69
N LEU A 409 4.40 -0.85 18.65
CA LEU A 409 5.83 -1.10 18.74
C LEU A 409 6.60 0.15 19.24
N GLU A 410 6.35 1.31 18.65
CA GLU A 410 7.03 2.56 19.03
C GLU A 410 6.57 3.06 20.40
N SER A 411 5.31 2.84 20.76
CA SER A 411 4.80 3.12 22.11
C SER A 411 5.48 2.24 23.17
N SER A 412 5.69 0.96 22.88
CA SER A 412 6.45 0.05 23.75
C SER A 412 7.91 0.50 23.90
N ARG A 413 8.56 0.86 22.79
CA ARG A 413 9.93 1.41 22.78
C ARG A 413 10.05 2.72 23.57
N ALA A 414 8.98 3.52 23.58
CA ALA A 414 8.92 4.74 24.39
C ALA A 414 8.65 4.48 25.88
N GLY A 415 8.43 3.24 26.30
CA GLY A 415 8.11 2.86 27.69
C GLY A 415 6.68 3.20 28.11
N ALA A 416 5.73 3.27 27.15
CA ALA A 416 4.32 3.47 27.44
C ALA A 416 3.68 2.17 27.98
N ASP A 417 2.60 2.30 28.77
CA ASP A 417 1.85 1.17 29.33
C ASP A 417 0.93 0.53 28.25
N ILE A 418 1.57 -0.05 27.25
CA ILE A 418 0.92 -0.65 26.06
C ILE A 418 1.02 -2.18 26.04
N MET A 419 1.82 -2.77 26.90
CA MET A 419 2.01 -4.21 26.97
C MET A 419 1.01 -4.87 27.92
N LYS A 420 0.41 -5.98 27.52
CA LYS A 420 -0.40 -6.86 28.33
C LYS A 420 0.47 -7.77 29.21
N ASN A 421 1.57 -8.24 28.63
CA ASN A 421 2.63 -9.02 29.26
C ASN A 421 3.94 -8.81 28.49
N GLU A 422 5.00 -9.54 28.78
CA GLU A 422 6.32 -9.39 28.14
C GLU A 422 6.31 -9.60 26.61
N LYS A 423 5.30 -10.24 26.05
CA LYS A 423 5.26 -10.66 24.63
C LYS A 423 4.06 -10.12 23.86
N GLU A 424 3.03 -9.67 24.55
CA GLU A 424 1.75 -9.29 23.94
C GLU A 424 1.40 -7.84 24.24
N PHE A 425 0.86 -7.15 23.23
CA PHE A 425 0.29 -5.82 23.37
C PHE A 425 -1.09 -5.87 24.01
N LYS A 426 -1.50 -4.77 24.65
CA LYS A 426 -2.87 -4.60 25.19
C LYS A 426 -3.93 -4.56 24.10
N TYR A 427 -3.57 -4.01 22.96
CA TYR A 427 -4.47 -3.83 21.82
C TYR A 427 -4.02 -4.69 20.65
N PRO A 428 -4.97 -5.22 19.84
CA PRO A 428 -4.65 -5.96 18.62
C PRO A 428 -4.24 -5.01 17.49
N SER A 429 -3.59 -5.57 16.47
CA SER A 429 -3.57 -4.92 15.16
C SER A 429 -4.91 -5.14 14.45
N TYR A 430 -5.25 -4.25 13.51
CA TYR A 430 -6.50 -4.37 12.76
C TYR A 430 -6.60 -5.70 11.96
N VAL A 431 -5.47 -6.28 11.56
CA VAL A 431 -5.48 -7.59 10.91
C VAL A 431 -5.68 -8.71 11.92
N GLN A 432 -5.10 -8.59 13.13
CA GLN A 432 -5.19 -9.64 14.13
C GLN A 432 -6.64 -9.96 14.53
N ASP A 433 -7.46 -8.93 14.75
CA ASP A 433 -8.83 -9.08 15.25
C ASP A 433 -9.90 -8.93 14.17
N ILE A 434 -9.63 -8.13 13.13
CA ILE A 434 -10.67 -7.74 12.17
C ILE A 434 -10.41 -8.38 10.80
N MET A 435 -9.38 -7.92 10.10
CA MET A 435 -9.19 -8.32 8.71
C MET A 435 -8.72 -9.77 8.55
N GLY A 436 -7.92 -10.28 9.49
CA GLY A 436 -7.50 -11.68 9.52
C GLY A 436 -8.70 -12.61 9.65
N PRO A 437 -9.39 -12.61 10.82
CA PRO A 437 -10.50 -13.53 11.08
C PRO A 437 -11.73 -13.32 10.20
N MET A 438 -12.03 -12.09 9.76
CA MET A 438 -13.26 -11.77 9.05
C MET A 438 -13.11 -11.70 7.53
N CYS A 439 -11.88 -11.54 7.02
CA CYS A 439 -11.61 -11.43 5.59
C CYS A 439 -10.54 -12.43 5.12
N PHE A 440 -9.29 -12.29 5.56
CA PHE A 440 -8.15 -13.05 5.01
C PHE A 440 -8.25 -14.56 5.24
N ASP A 441 -8.72 -14.99 6.40
CA ASP A 441 -8.93 -16.43 6.69
C ASP A 441 -9.96 -17.06 5.76
N TYR A 442 -10.92 -16.28 5.28
CA TYR A 442 -11.90 -16.71 4.28
C TYR A 442 -11.46 -16.47 2.81
N GLY A 443 -10.25 -15.96 2.62
CA GLY A 443 -9.72 -15.69 1.28
C GLY A 443 -10.11 -14.32 0.71
N PHE A 444 -10.85 -13.49 1.44
CA PHE A 444 -11.22 -12.14 1.00
C PHE A 444 -10.06 -11.18 1.19
N GLY A 445 -9.53 -10.72 0.09
CA GLY A 445 -8.46 -9.74 0.05
C GLY A 445 -8.57 -8.83 -1.17
N PRO A 446 -7.72 -7.79 -1.26
CA PRO A 446 -7.78 -6.78 -2.30
C PRO A 446 -7.58 -7.37 -3.69
N PHE A 447 -8.53 -7.10 -4.56
CA PHE A 447 -8.51 -7.39 -5.98
C PHE A 447 -8.65 -6.08 -6.74
N ARG A 448 -7.67 -5.75 -7.59
CA ARG A 448 -7.56 -4.48 -8.30
C ARG A 448 -7.59 -4.69 -9.79
N TRP A 449 -8.16 -3.71 -10.51
CA TRP A 449 -8.05 -3.65 -11.96
C TRP A 449 -7.87 -2.23 -12.46
N VAL A 450 -7.25 -2.12 -13.63
CA VAL A 450 -7.00 -0.88 -14.35
C VAL A 450 -7.44 -1.04 -15.79
N CYS A 451 -8.31 -0.15 -16.26
CA CYS A 451 -8.70 -0.07 -17.66
C CYS A 451 -7.62 0.65 -18.46
N SER A 452 -6.87 -0.08 -19.28
CA SER A 452 -5.71 0.46 -19.99
C SER A 452 -6.04 1.40 -21.14
N SER A 453 -7.31 1.50 -21.51
CA SER A 453 -7.81 2.51 -22.45
C SER A 453 -7.75 3.94 -21.91
N SER A 454 -7.65 4.11 -20.59
CA SER A 454 -7.83 5.38 -19.87
C SER A 454 -9.23 6.01 -20.04
N ARG A 455 -10.23 5.25 -20.48
CA ARG A 455 -11.60 5.70 -20.71
C ARG A 455 -12.49 5.42 -19.50
N PRO A 456 -13.20 6.43 -18.95
CA PRO A 456 -14.16 6.23 -17.86
C PRO A 456 -15.27 5.22 -18.17
N GLU A 457 -15.68 5.12 -19.43
CA GLU A 457 -16.73 4.22 -19.89
C GLU A 457 -16.33 2.74 -19.69
N ASP A 458 -15.07 2.39 -19.92
CA ASP A 458 -14.56 1.05 -19.67
C ASP A 458 -14.53 0.74 -18.17
N LEU A 459 -14.24 1.73 -17.32
CA LEU A 459 -14.32 1.57 -15.88
C LEU A 459 -15.77 1.38 -15.42
N ASP A 460 -16.71 2.17 -15.91
CA ASP A 460 -18.15 2.00 -15.63
C ASP A 460 -18.63 0.61 -16.04
N LYS A 461 -18.17 0.09 -17.18
CA LYS A 461 -18.49 -1.27 -17.66
C LYS A 461 -17.92 -2.34 -16.74
N THR A 462 -16.64 -2.23 -16.33
CA THR A 462 -16.03 -3.19 -15.41
C THR A 462 -16.68 -3.15 -14.03
N ASP A 463 -17.08 -1.98 -13.52
CA ASP A 463 -17.80 -1.83 -12.26
C ASP A 463 -19.17 -2.57 -12.33
N SER A 464 -19.90 -2.43 -13.46
CA SER A 464 -21.18 -3.11 -13.66
C SER A 464 -21.02 -4.63 -13.69
N ILE A 465 -20.03 -5.14 -14.44
CA ILE A 465 -19.75 -6.58 -14.51
C ILE A 465 -19.40 -7.13 -13.11
N ALA A 466 -18.54 -6.43 -12.36
CA ALA A 466 -18.17 -6.87 -11.01
C ALA A 466 -19.38 -6.88 -10.06
N ALA A 467 -20.26 -5.88 -10.15
CA ALA A 467 -21.49 -5.83 -9.36
C ALA A 467 -22.44 -6.99 -9.68
N GLU A 468 -22.67 -7.29 -10.96
CA GLU A 468 -23.52 -8.40 -11.42
C GLU A 468 -23.00 -9.76 -10.91
N ILE A 469 -21.70 -9.99 -10.99
CA ILE A 469 -21.07 -11.23 -10.47
C ILE A 469 -21.25 -11.34 -8.95
N LEU A 470 -21.02 -10.27 -8.19
CA LEU A 470 -21.22 -10.30 -6.74
C LEU A 470 -22.70 -10.47 -6.35
N GLU A 471 -23.65 -9.88 -7.09
CA GLU A 471 -25.09 -10.10 -6.89
C GLU A 471 -25.49 -11.56 -7.08
N GLU A 472 -24.91 -12.23 -8.06
CA GLU A 472 -25.13 -13.65 -8.28
C GLU A 472 -24.53 -14.48 -7.16
N MET A 473 -23.29 -14.22 -6.79
CA MET A 473 -22.60 -14.96 -5.72
C MET A 473 -23.31 -14.85 -4.36
N VAL A 474 -23.89 -13.71 -4.03
CA VAL A 474 -24.62 -13.50 -2.76
C VAL A 474 -25.79 -14.48 -2.60
N LYS A 475 -26.43 -14.90 -3.70
CA LYS A 475 -27.63 -15.76 -3.65
C LYS A 475 -27.34 -17.09 -2.97
N ASP A 476 -26.22 -17.71 -3.35
CA ASP A 476 -25.82 -19.05 -2.91
C ASP A 476 -24.66 -19.06 -1.91
N ALA A 477 -24.21 -17.87 -1.46
CA ALA A 477 -23.09 -17.74 -0.56
C ALA A 477 -23.39 -18.33 0.82
N PRO A 478 -22.46 -19.12 1.41
CA PRO A 478 -22.52 -19.52 2.82
C PRO A 478 -22.61 -18.30 3.74
N SER A 479 -23.27 -18.50 4.90
CA SER A 479 -23.45 -17.44 5.91
C SER A 479 -22.15 -16.78 6.34
N GLU A 480 -21.07 -17.55 6.44
CA GLU A 480 -19.74 -17.14 6.89
C GLU A 480 -19.11 -16.06 6.01
N ILE A 481 -19.40 -16.07 4.71
CA ILE A 481 -18.79 -15.14 3.73
C ILE A 481 -19.79 -14.17 3.10
N LYS A 482 -21.08 -14.43 3.26
CA LYS A 482 -22.16 -13.65 2.61
C LYS A 482 -22.07 -12.16 2.89
N GLN A 483 -21.71 -11.81 4.13
CA GLN A 483 -21.61 -10.41 4.53
C GLN A 483 -20.44 -9.68 3.84
N GLN A 484 -19.31 -10.35 3.67
CA GLN A 484 -18.17 -9.77 2.96
C GLN A 484 -18.49 -9.50 1.49
N ILE A 485 -19.24 -10.41 0.84
CA ILE A 485 -19.70 -10.21 -0.54
C ILE A 485 -20.66 -9.00 -0.61
N ASN A 486 -21.62 -8.89 0.32
CA ASN A 486 -22.56 -7.76 0.36
C ASN A 486 -21.87 -6.41 0.58
N ASP A 487 -20.85 -6.34 1.45
CA ASP A 487 -20.09 -5.11 1.68
C ASP A 487 -19.36 -4.64 0.42
N ASN A 488 -18.77 -5.59 -0.31
CA ASN A 488 -18.08 -5.29 -1.55
C ASN A 488 -19.07 -4.98 -2.71
N LEU A 489 -20.23 -5.59 -2.72
CA LEU A 489 -21.31 -5.23 -3.63
C LEU A 489 -21.80 -3.80 -3.38
N LYS A 490 -22.02 -3.42 -2.13
CA LYS A 490 -22.35 -2.02 -1.76
C LYS A 490 -21.25 -1.08 -2.22
N TRP A 491 -20.00 -1.40 -1.92
CA TRP A 491 -18.84 -0.60 -2.29
C TRP A 491 -18.78 -0.33 -3.79
N ILE A 492 -18.87 -1.37 -4.63
CA ILE A 492 -18.74 -1.24 -6.08
C ILE A 492 -19.90 -0.43 -6.69
N LYS A 493 -21.12 -0.63 -6.20
CA LYS A 493 -22.30 0.14 -6.64
C LYS A 493 -22.21 1.63 -6.29
N GLU A 494 -21.55 1.97 -5.19
CA GLU A 494 -21.38 3.36 -4.73
C GLU A 494 -20.06 3.99 -5.19
N ALA A 495 -19.15 3.24 -5.85
CA ALA A 495 -17.81 3.66 -6.17
C ALA A 495 -17.75 4.95 -7.00
N LYS A 496 -18.62 5.06 -8.01
CA LYS A 496 -18.72 6.26 -8.86
C LYS A 496 -19.15 7.50 -8.06
N LYS A 497 -20.11 7.36 -7.14
CA LYS A 497 -20.59 8.44 -6.25
C LYS A 497 -19.46 8.95 -5.34
N ASN A 498 -18.58 8.07 -4.90
CA ASN A 498 -17.49 8.41 -4.00
C ASN A 498 -16.33 9.13 -4.67
N ASN A 499 -16.27 9.13 -6.01
CA ASN A 499 -15.28 9.88 -6.82
C ASN A 499 -13.82 9.64 -6.37
N LEU A 500 -13.40 8.35 -6.40
CA LEU A 500 -12.12 7.91 -5.82
C LEU A 500 -10.99 7.73 -6.83
N VAL A 501 -11.27 7.90 -8.13
CA VAL A 501 -10.27 7.72 -9.21
C VAL A 501 -9.26 8.86 -9.18
N VAL A 502 -7.99 8.51 -9.10
CA VAL A 502 -6.85 9.42 -9.22
C VAL A 502 -5.79 8.76 -10.11
N GLY A 503 -5.35 9.44 -11.15
CA GLY A 503 -4.44 8.88 -12.15
C GLY A 503 -5.19 7.94 -13.12
N SER A 504 -4.85 6.67 -13.13
CA SER A 504 -5.45 5.66 -14.03
C SER A 504 -6.92 5.39 -13.73
N GLN A 505 -7.68 4.92 -14.74
CA GLN A 505 -9.05 4.43 -14.57
C GLN A 505 -9.01 3.07 -13.89
N ALA A 506 -9.08 3.06 -12.57
CA ALA A 506 -8.85 1.89 -11.74
C ALA A 506 -9.92 1.69 -10.68
N ARG A 507 -10.06 0.43 -10.22
CA ARG A 507 -10.94 0.04 -9.14
C ARG A 507 -10.32 -1.03 -8.24
N ILE A 508 -10.87 -1.16 -7.05
CA ILE A 508 -10.57 -2.20 -6.07
C ILE A 508 -11.87 -2.70 -5.43
N LEU A 509 -11.91 -3.97 -5.09
CA LEU A 509 -12.82 -4.57 -4.12
C LEU A 509 -12.11 -5.73 -3.42
N TYR A 510 -12.73 -6.31 -2.38
CA TYR A 510 -12.25 -7.56 -1.80
C TYR A 510 -13.06 -8.73 -2.33
N ALA A 511 -12.36 -9.77 -2.80
CA ALA A 511 -12.96 -11.00 -3.27
C ALA A 511 -12.09 -12.21 -2.88
N ASP A 512 -12.74 -13.36 -2.70
CA ASP A 512 -12.09 -14.66 -2.58
C ASP A 512 -11.62 -15.18 -3.95
N ALA A 513 -10.99 -16.35 -3.99
CA ALA A 513 -10.49 -16.94 -5.24
C ALA A 513 -11.57 -17.09 -6.30
N GLU A 514 -12.76 -17.55 -5.90
CA GLU A 514 -13.90 -17.75 -6.81
C GLU A 514 -14.38 -16.42 -7.41
N GLY A 515 -14.54 -15.41 -6.55
CA GLY A 515 -14.96 -14.06 -6.99
C GLY A 515 -13.94 -13.41 -7.92
N ARG A 516 -12.65 -13.48 -7.60
CA ARG A 516 -11.58 -12.96 -8.47
C ARG A 516 -11.60 -13.61 -9.84
N ILE A 517 -11.71 -14.94 -9.90
CA ILE A 517 -11.74 -15.69 -11.16
C ILE A 517 -12.98 -15.32 -11.98
N LYS A 518 -14.18 -15.37 -11.40
CA LYS A 518 -15.43 -15.05 -12.12
C LYS A 518 -15.42 -13.63 -12.68
N ILE A 519 -14.99 -12.66 -11.90
CA ILE A 519 -14.87 -11.26 -12.36
C ILE A 519 -13.85 -11.15 -13.49
N ALA A 520 -12.68 -11.76 -13.36
CA ALA A 520 -11.62 -11.72 -14.37
C ALA A 520 -12.03 -12.42 -15.68
N GLU A 521 -12.72 -13.57 -15.62
CA GLU A 521 -13.29 -14.25 -16.79
C GLU A 521 -14.29 -13.36 -17.51
N ALA A 522 -15.19 -12.71 -16.76
CA ALA A 522 -16.18 -11.81 -17.34
C ALA A 522 -15.54 -10.58 -17.99
N PHE A 523 -14.48 -10.01 -17.39
CA PHE A 523 -13.70 -8.95 -18.02
C PHE A 523 -13.03 -9.43 -19.30
N ASN A 524 -12.38 -10.59 -19.26
CA ASN A 524 -11.70 -11.16 -20.43
C ASN A 524 -12.68 -11.43 -21.58
N LYS A 525 -13.88 -11.93 -21.25
CA LYS A 525 -14.96 -12.10 -22.22
C LYS A 525 -15.45 -10.76 -22.79
N ALA A 526 -15.67 -9.76 -21.97
CA ALA A 526 -16.12 -8.43 -22.40
C ALA A 526 -15.09 -7.73 -23.31
N ILE A 527 -13.78 -7.97 -23.09
CA ILE A 527 -12.72 -7.52 -24.00
C ILE A 527 -12.82 -8.26 -25.34
N LYS A 528 -12.98 -9.59 -25.32
CA LYS A 528 -13.11 -10.43 -26.51
C LYS A 528 -14.32 -10.01 -27.35
N ASP A 529 -15.43 -9.68 -26.70
CA ASP A 529 -16.68 -9.27 -27.34
C ASP A 529 -16.68 -7.79 -27.78
N GLY A 530 -15.64 -7.03 -27.46
CA GLY A 530 -15.49 -5.61 -27.80
C GLY A 530 -16.32 -4.66 -26.94
N GLU A 531 -16.87 -5.12 -25.81
CA GLU A 531 -17.61 -4.31 -24.85
C GLU A 531 -16.68 -3.46 -23.96
N ILE A 532 -15.44 -3.90 -23.77
CA ILE A 532 -14.32 -3.16 -23.17
C ILE A 532 -13.31 -2.91 -24.29
N SER A 533 -12.89 -1.66 -24.45
CA SER A 533 -12.17 -1.20 -25.64
C SER A 533 -10.68 -1.53 -25.68
N ALA A 534 -10.08 -1.96 -24.55
CA ALA A 534 -8.66 -2.26 -24.42
C ALA A 534 -8.41 -3.32 -23.33
N PRO A 535 -7.20 -3.88 -23.23
CA PRO A 535 -6.84 -4.80 -22.15
C PRO A 535 -7.14 -4.25 -20.76
N VAL A 536 -7.47 -5.15 -19.84
CA VAL A 536 -7.62 -4.84 -18.41
C VAL A 536 -6.42 -5.41 -17.65
N ILE A 537 -5.81 -4.60 -16.80
CA ILE A 537 -4.67 -4.99 -15.96
C ILE A 537 -5.21 -5.38 -14.59
N LEU A 538 -5.01 -6.62 -14.20
CA LEU A 538 -5.34 -7.11 -12.86
C LEU A 538 -4.14 -7.01 -11.93
N GLY A 539 -4.41 -6.88 -10.64
CA GLY A 539 -3.44 -7.01 -9.57
C GLY A 539 -4.11 -7.09 -8.21
N ARG A 540 -3.32 -7.01 -7.18
CA ARG A 540 -3.81 -6.89 -5.81
C ARG A 540 -2.92 -5.96 -4.99
N ASP A 541 -3.35 -5.62 -3.80
CA ASP A 541 -2.45 -5.06 -2.80
C ASP A 541 -1.53 -6.16 -2.26
N HIS A 542 -0.34 -5.83 -1.83
CA HIS A 542 0.51 -6.76 -1.10
C HIS A 542 -0.07 -7.08 0.28
N HIS A 543 -0.78 -6.14 0.90
CA HIS A 543 -1.66 -6.34 2.05
C HIS A 543 -2.82 -7.26 1.69
N ASP A 544 -2.61 -8.57 1.70
CA ASP A 544 -3.53 -9.58 1.19
C ASP A 544 -3.41 -10.91 1.98
N VAL A 545 -4.22 -11.85 1.58
CA VAL A 545 -4.31 -13.22 2.12
C VAL A 545 -2.97 -13.95 2.09
N SER A 546 -2.24 -13.87 0.96
CA SER A 546 -0.99 -14.60 0.68
C SER A 546 0.23 -13.73 0.48
N GLY A 547 0.03 -12.46 0.15
CA GLY A 547 1.09 -11.61 -0.41
C GLY A 547 2.14 -11.14 0.59
N THR A 548 1.90 -11.25 1.89
CA THR A 548 2.74 -10.61 2.89
C THR A 548 2.89 -11.47 4.14
N ASP A 549 4.14 -11.68 4.54
CA ASP A 549 4.54 -12.14 5.86
C ASP A 549 5.00 -10.93 6.67
N SER A 550 4.19 -10.54 7.66
CA SER A 550 4.42 -9.43 8.57
C SER A 550 3.88 -9.79 9.96
N PRO A 551 4.76 -10.06 10.95
CA PRO A 551 4.37 -10.57 12.26
C PRO A 551 3.38 -9.71 13.02
N TYR A 552 3.43 -8.40 12.79
CA TYR A 552 2.62 -7.40 13.51
C TYR A 552 1.50 -6.80 12.65
N ARG A 553 1.29 -7.32 11.43
CA ARG A 553 0.26 -6.82 10.53
C ARG A 553 -0.45 -7.97 9.82
N GLU A 554 -0.05 -8.38 8.60
CA GLU A 554 -0.77 -9.34 7.76
C GLU A 554 -0.78 -10.77 8.32
N THR A 555 0.24 -11.17 9.07
CA THR A 555 0.33 -12.49 9.71
C THR A 555 0.18 -12.45 11.23
N SER A 556 -0.31 -11.33 11.79
CA SER A 556 -0.47 -11.15 13.23
C SER A 556 -1.45 -12.14 13.87
N ASN A 557 -2.43 -12.64 13.12
CA ASN A 557 -3.37 -13.66 13.57
C ASN A 557 -2.91 -15.12 13.32
N ILE A 558 -1.63 -15.34 13.07
CA ILE A 558 -1.01 -16.65 12.94
C ILE A 558 -0.28 -16.97 14.25
N TYR A 559 -0.82 -17.90 15.03
CA TYR A 559 -0.40 -18.13 16.42
C TYR A 559 0.48 -19.34 16.65
N ASP A 560 0.86 -20.07 15.59
CA ASP A 560 1.72 -21.26 15.69
C ASP A 560 3.23 -20.96 15.80
N GLY A 561 3.60 -19.70 15.87
CA GLY A 561 4.99 -19.20 15.91
C GLY A 561 5.60 -18.91 14.55
N SER A 562 5.01 -19.39 13.47
CA SER A 562 5.55 -19.23 12.11
C SER A 562 5.28 -17.87 11.47
N ARG A 563 4.55 -16.98 12.16
CA ARG A 563 4.35 -15.59 11.70
C ARG A 563 5.67 -14.81 11.46
N PHE A 564 6.78 -15.30 12.02
CA PHE A 564 8.11 -14.71 11.83
C PHE A 564 8.89 -15.31 10.66
N THR A 565 8.27 -16.16 9.83
CA THR A 565 8.86 -16.70 8.60
C THR A 565 8.31 -16.00 7.36
N ALA A 566 9.05 -16.05 6.26
CA ALA A 566 8.68 -15.42 5.00
C ALA A 566 8.33 -16.43 3.89
N ASP A 567 8.07 -17.68 4.26
CA ASP A 567 7.86 -18.74 3.27
C ASP A 567 6.60 -18.51 2.43
N MET A 568 5.52 -18.00 3.04
CA MET A 568 4.27 -17.76 2.33
C MET A 568 4.44 -16.72 1.20
N ALA A 569 5.02 -15.56 1.50
CA ALA A 569 5.22 -14.49 0.51
C ALA A 569 6.16 -14.93 -0.62
N ILE A 570 7.23 -15.65 -0.29
CA ILE A 570 8.19 -16.16 -1.28
C ILE A 570 7.54 -17.22 -2.17
N GLN A 571 6.85 -18.21 -1.60
CA GLN A 571 6.15 -19.26 -2.35
C GLN A 571 5.02 -18.67 -3.21
N ASN A 572 4.33 -17.65 -2.70
CA ASN A 572 3.29 -16.95 -3.44
C ASN A 572 3.83 -16.39 -4.77
N VAL A 573 4.91 -15.61 -4.72
CA VAL A 573 5.54 -14.99 -5.91
C VAL A 573 6.10 -16.05 -6.87
N ILE A 574 6.75 -17.11 -6.35
CA ILE A 574 7.24 -18.22 -7.17
C ILE A 574 6.07 -18.86 -7.92
N GLY A 575 4.98 -19.15 -7.21
CA GLY A 575 3.81 -19.81 -7.80
C GLY A 575 3.07 -18.93 -8.82
N ASP A 576 2.96 -17.62 -8.58
CA ASP A 576 2.40 -16.66 -9.54
C ASP A 576 3.24 -16.60 -10.82
N SER A 577 4.59 -16.65 -10.66
CA SER A 577 5.53 -16.56 -11.80
C SER A 577 5.31 -17.63 -12.83
N PHE A 578 5.11 -18.89 -12.43
CA PHE A 578 4.93 -19.98 -13.41
C PHE A 578 3.47 -20.32 -13.72
N ARG A 579 2.50 -19.57 -13.16
CA ARG A 579 1.08 -19.71 -13.47
C ARG A 579 0.52 -18.62 -14.37
N GLY A 580 1.37 -17.73 -14.87
CA GLY A 580 1.00 -16.79 -15.91
C GLY A 580 0.81 -15.34 -15.48
N ALA A 581 1.33 -14.92 -14.32
CA ALA A 581 1.46 -13.51 -14.00
C ALA A 581 2.26 -12.77 -15.07
N THR A 582 1.82 -11.59 -15.47
CA THR A 582 2.54 -10.78 -16.47
C THR A 582 3.83 -10.18 -15.88
N TRP A 583 3.80 -9.79 -14.62
CA TRP A 583 4.99 -9.47 -13.84
C TRP A 583 4.80 -9.83 -12.39
N VAL A 584 5.91 -10.04 -11.71
CA VAL A 584 5.94 -10.36 -10.28
C VAL A 584 7.01 -9.54 -9.58
N SER A 585 6.79 -9.34 -8.28
CA SER A 585 7.74 -8.62 -7.43
C SER A 585 7.78 -9.20 -6.02
N ILE A 586 8.97 -9.14 -5.39
CA ILE A 586 9.13 -9.44 -3.97
C ILE A 586 10.03 -8.38 -3.32
N HIS A 587 9.65 -7.96 -2.12
CA HIS A 587 10.29 -6.86 -1.41
C HIS A 587 10.54 -7.19 0.05
N ASN A 588 11.64 -6.67 0.59
CA ASN A 588 11.76 -6.42 2.01
C ASN A 588 11.27 -4.99 2.29
N GLY A 589 10.51 -4.83 3.36
CA GLY A 589 9.95 -3.55 3.76
C GLY A 589 8.50 -3.36 3.33
N GLY A 590 7.77 -2.57 4.10
CA GLY A 590 6.35 -2.28 3.91
C GLY A 590 5.85 -1.27 4.92
N GLY A 591 4.53 -1.23 5.18
CA GLY A 591 3.89 -0.27 6.07
C GLY A 591 4.38 -0.27 7.51
N VAL A 592 4.98 -1.36 7.99
CA VAL A 592 5.56 -1.50 9.34
C VAL A 592 7.07 -1.22 9.38
N GLY A 593 7.69 -0.91 8.25
CA GLY A 593 9.10 -0.50 8.17
C GLY A 593 10.04 -1.53 7.55
N TRP A 594 11.30 -1.10 7.40
CA TRP A 594 12.36 -1.93 6.89
C TRP A 594 12.71 -3.07 7.85
N GLY A 595 12.93 -4.26 7.31
CA GLY A 595 13.32 -5.45 8.07
C GLY A 595 12.16 -6.17 8.79
N GLU A 596 10.98 -5.57 8.80
CA GLU A 596 9.83 -6.07 9.56
C GLU A 596 8.82 -6.86 8.69
N VAL A 597 9.03 -6.90 7.38
CA VAL A 597 8.04 -7.47 6.45
C VAL A 597 8.68 -7.95 5.15
N MET A 598 8.24 -9.12 4.70
CA MET A 598 8.46 -9.60 3.33
C MET A 598 7.13 -9.60 2.60
N ASN A 599 7.09 -8.95 1.43
CA ASN A 599 5.84 -8.84 0.68
C ASN A 599 6.07 -9.00 -0.82
N GLY A 600 5.06 -9.52 -1.50
CA GLY A 600 5.09 -9.77 -2.93
C GLY A 600 3.77 -9.45 -3.60
N GLY A 601 3.83 -9.17 -4.88
CA GLY A 601 2.68 -8.87 -5.70
C GLY A 601 2.89 -9.23 -7.15
N PHE A 602 1.81 -9.12 -7.90
CA PHE A 602 1.78 -9.39 -9.33
C PHE A 602 0.98 -8.32 -10.08
N GLY A 603 1.20 -8.27 -11.38
CA GLY A 603 0.27 -7.73 -12.35
C GLY A 603 -0.03 -8.76 -13.43
N MET A 604 -1.26 -8.73 -13.95
CA MET A 604 -1.70 -9.64 -15.00
C MET A 604 -2.54 -8.90 -16.03
N VAL A 605 -2.22 -9.06 -17.30
CA VAL A 605 -2.94 -8.43 -18.41
C VAL A 605 -3.96 -9.40 -18.98
N LEU A 606 -5.21 -8.97 -19.06
CA LEU A 606 -6.30 -9.62 -19.79
C LEU A 606 -6.45 -8.93 -21.13
N ASP A 607 -6.38 -9.68 -22.22
CA ASP A 607 -6.42 -9.16 -23.60
C ASP A 607 -7.56 -9.75 -24.45
N GLY A 608 -8.48 -10.48 -23.82
CA GLY A 608 -9.60 -11.15 -24.50
C GLY A 608 -9.25 -12.50 -25.10
N SER A 609 -8.01 -12.97 -24.98
CA SER A 609 -7.58 -14.25 -25.53
C SER A 609 -7.92 -15.44 -24.65
N ASP A 610 -7.99 -16.63 -25.26
CA ASP A 610 -8.15 -17.89 -24.53
C ASP A 610 -6.92 -18.21 -23.66
N ASP A 611 -5.75 -17.68 -24.03
CA ASP A 611 -4.54 -17.79 -23.23
C ASP A 611 -4.63 -16.98 -21.94
N SER A 612 -5.15 -15.76 -22.00
CA SER A 612 -5.45 -14.96 -20.79
C SER A 612 -6.44 -15.68 -19.88
N ASP A 613 -7.49 -16.32 -20.45
CA ASP A 613 -8.48 -17.09 -19.71
C ASP A 613 -7.85 -18.29 -18.96
N ARG A 614 -6.98 -19.04 -19.64
CA ARG A 614 -6.23 -20.14 -19.03
C ARG A 614 -5.35 -19.68 -17.88
N ARG A 615 -4.60 -18.58 -18.07
CA ARG A 615 -3.65 -18.05 -17.09
C ARG A 615 -4.36 -17.49 -15.87
N LEU A 616 -5.41 -16.68 -16.05
CA LEU A 616 -6.14 -16.08 -14.93
C LEU A 616 -6.72 -17.13 -13.98
N LYS A 617 -7.27 -18.22 -14.51
CA LYS A 617 -7.83 -19.33 -13.70
C LYS A 617 -6.77 -19.98 -12.82
N SER A 618 -5.63 -20.30 -13.40
CA SER A 618 -4.55 -20.97 -12.68
C SER A 618 -3.90 -20.04 -11.64
N MET A 619 -3.58 -18.80 -12.04
CA MET A 619 -2.82 -17.88 -11.21
C MET A 619 -3.65 -17.33 -10.05
N LEU A 620 -4.88 -16.84 -10.31
CA LEU A 620 -5.73 -16.28 -9.25
C LEU A 620 -6.20 -17.35 -8.27
N PHE A 621 -6.37 -18.60 -8.72
CA PHE A 621 -6.66 -19.72 -7.83
C PHE A 621 -5.52 -19.98 -6.84
N TRP A 622 -4.28 -20.02 -7.35
CA TRP A 622 -3.09 -20.20 -6.52
C TRP A 622 -2.86 -19.02 -5.58
N ASP A 623 -2.89 -17.80 -6.10
CA ASP A 623 -2.54 -16.60 -5.35
C ASP A 623 -3.31 -16.46 -4.03
N VAL A 624 -4.59 -16.80 -4.03
CA VAL A 624 -5.42 -16.77 -2.82
C VAL A 624 -5.25 -18.06 -1.97
N ASN A 625 -5.35 -19.23 -2.59
CA ASN A 625 -5.38 -20.49 -1.84
C ASN A 625 -4.04 -20.85 -1.18
N ASN A 626 -2.92 -20.32 -1.66
CA ASN A 626 -1.63 -20.44 -0.97
C ASN A 626 -1.72 -19.88 0.47
N GLY A 627 -2.23 -18.68 0.63
CA GLY A 627 -2.39 -18.05 1.94
C GLY A 627 -3.46 -18.72 2.81
N ILE A 628 -4.58 -19.14 2.21
CA ILE A 628 -5.61 -19.89 2.96
C ILE A 628 -5.00 -21.20 3.48
N SER A 629 -4.23 -21.93 2.66
CA SER A 629 -3.55 -23.17 3.09
C SER A 629 -2.62 -22.92 4.28
N ARG A 630 -1.84 -21.85 4.21
CA ARG A 630 -0.92 -21.43 5.27
C ARG A 630 -1.65 -21.10 6.58
N ARG A 631 -2.78 -20.35 6.47
CA ARG A 631 -3.61 -19.96 7.62
C ARG A 631 -4.36 -21.17 8.20
N SER A 632 -4.84 -22.07 7.34
CA SER A 632 -5.48 -23.31 7.80
C SER A 632 -4.49 -24.21 8.56
N TRP A 633 -3.24 -24.32 8.08
CA TRP A 633 -2.19 -25.07 8.78
C TRP A 633 -1.86 -24.49 10.15
N ALA A 634 -1.98 -23.19 10.31
CA ALA A 634 -1.88 -22.51 11.60
C ALA A 634 -3.10 -22.67 12.51
N ARG A 635 -4.10 -23.42 12.10
CA ARG A 635 -5.35 -23.74 12.81
C ARG A 635 -6.38 -22.60 12.84
N ASN A 636 -6.28 -21.61 11.95
CA ASN A 636 -7.29 -20.57 11.83
C ASN A 636 -8.59 -21.18 11.29
N GLU A 637 -9.68 -21.10 12.07
CA GLU A 637 -10.95 -21.80 11.78
C GLU A 637 -11.57 -21.37 10.44
N GLY A 638 -11.60 -20.06 10.16
CA GLY A 638 -12.10 -19.54 8.89
C GLY A 638 -11.32 -20.07 7.68
N ALA A 639 -9.99 -20.25 7.85
CA ALA A 639 -9.15 -20.77 6.78
C ALA A 639 -9.33 -22.28 6.59
N ILE A 640 -9.58 -23.04 7.66
CA ILE A 640 -9.95 -24.47 7.58
C ILE A 640 -11.28 -24.61 6.81
N PHE A 641 -12.27 -23.78 7.11
CA PHE A 641 -13.52 -23.73 6.36
C PHE A 641 -13.30 -23.42 4.89
N ALA A 642 -12.57 -22.34 4.60
CA ALA A 642 -12.35 -21.85 3.23
C ALA A 642 -11.57 -22.87 2.37
N ILE A 643 -10.53 -23.52 2.91
CA ILE A 643 -9.73 -24.47 2.14
C ILE A 643 -10.49 -25.78 1.89
N LYS A 644 -11.34 -26.24 2.83
CA LYS A 644 -12.22 -27.39 2.62
C LYS A 644 -13.20 -27.10 1.48
N ARG A 645 -13.85 -25.94 1.50
CA ARG A 645 -14.73 -25.50 0.41
C ARG A 645 -14.00 -25.45 -0.94
N ALA A 646 -12.76 -24.99 -0.97
CA ALA A 646 -11.96 -24.99 -2.19
C ALA A 646 -11.61 -26.39 -2.68
N MET A 647 -11.32 -27.34 -1.77
CA MET A 647 -11.08 -28.75 -2.13
C MET A 647 -12.36 -29.43 -2.64
N ASP A 648 -13.53 -29.14 -2.07
CA ASP A 648 -14.82 -29.67 -2.53
C ASP A 648 -15.16 -29.17 -3.94
N ALA A 649 -14.84 -27.89 -4.24
CA ALA A 649 -15.04 -27.31 -5.55
C ALA A 649 -14.01 -27.76 -6.61
N ASN A 650 -12.81 -28.16 -6.20
CA ASN A 650 -11.75 -28.58 -7.11
C ASN A 650 -11.10 -29.90 -6.63
N PRO A 651 -11.49 -31.04 -7.19
CA PRO A 651 -10.96 -32.36 -6.80
C PRO A 651 -9.43 -32.54 -6.99
N ASN A 652 -8.80 -31.67 -7.79
CA ASN A 652 -7.35 -31.68 -7.99
C ASN A 652 -6.59 -30.94 -6.87
N LEU A 653 -7.29 -30.13 -6.06
CA LEU A 653 -6.71 -29.49 -4.89
C LEU A 653 -6.67 -30.49 -3.72
N LYS A 654 -5.48 -30.71 -3.20
CA LYS A 654 -5.28 -31.57 -2.01
C LYS A 654 -4.40 -30.81 -1.02
N VAL A 655 -4.99 -30.32 0.05
CA VAL A 655 -4.29 -29.57 1.09
C VAL A 655 -4.28 -30.40 2.38
N THR A 656 -3.14 -30.41 3.05
CA THR A 656 -3.00 -31.03 4.37
C THR A 656 -3.76 -30.20 5.40
N ILE A 657 -4.76 -30.81 6.03
CA ILE A 657 -5.53 -30.19 7.11
C ILE A 657 -4.92 -30.56 8.46
N PRO A 658 -4.73 -29.60 9.39
CA PRO A 658 -4.20 -29.90 10.71
C PRO A 658 -5.20 -30.70 11.54
N ASN A 659 -4.67 -31.66 12.34
CA ASN A 659 -5.44 -32.25 13.42
C ASN A 659 -5.39 -31.29 14.62
N LEU A 660 -6.55 -31.02 15.21
CA LEU A 660 -6.64 -30.22 16.41
C LEU A 660 -6.28 -31.05 17.64
N VAL A 661 -5.52 -30.45 18.53
CA VAL A 661 -5.11 -31.09 19.81
C VAL A 661 -6.03 -30.58 20.91
N ASP A 662 -6.46 -31.46 21.78
CA ASP A 662 -7.25 -31.07 22.94
C ASP A 662 -6.38 -30.34 23.96
N ASP A 663 -6.84 -29.17 24.39
CA ASP A 663 -6.13 -28.33 25.36
C ASP A 663 -5.94 -29.04 26.72
N GLU A 664 -6.83 -29.96 27.12
CA GLU A 664 -6.64 -30.75 28.32
C GLU A 664 -5.35 -31.62 28.28
N ILE A 665 -4.98 -32.10 27.09
CA ILE A 665 -3.73 -32.87 26.93
C ILE A 665 -2.52 -31.94 27.17
N LEU A 666 -2.57 -30.73 26.67
CA LEU A 666 -1.48 -29.74 26.78
C LEU A 666 -1.37 -29.17 28.20
N ASN A 667 -2.49 -28.99 28.88
CA ASN A 667 -2.53 -28.47 30.25
C ASN A 667 -1.99 -29.47 31.30
N ASN A 668 -1.85 -30.73 30.92
CA ASN A 668 -1.31 -31.80 31.75
C ASN A 668 0.17 -32.09 31.50
N LEU A 669 0.86 -31.33 30.62
CA LEU A 669 2.29 -31.42 30.38
C LEU A 669 3.07 -30.54 31.36
#